data_316c84d7464ded67e3586f84d03029d0
#
_entry.id   316c84d7464ded67e3586f84d03029d0
#
_cell.length_a   1.000
_cell.length_b   1.000
_cell.length_c   1.000
_cell.angle_alpha   90.00
_cell.angle_beta   90.00
_cell.angle_gamma   90.00
#
_symmetry.space_group_name_H-M   'P 1'
#
loop_
_entity.id
_entity.type
_entity.pdbx_description
1 polymer ?
#
loop_
_entity_poly.entity_id
_entity_poly.type
_entity_poly.pdbx_seq_one_letter_code
_entity_poly.pdbx_strand_id
1 'polypeptide(L)'
;MKKYSLLSGFLVLNILFCTACKKKEAETPAGTIQMAQVKIGPVVLKIGETTKDIAVDSSFNLYFNNVLDPSSVNGSVLLKKSDNTGIPSDIFVFADNRRIRLTPQKPLDHLASYKLQVTSGLKGSNGETFPGIEFLVVTVAGKLTISNITINQQDFQIPIIPRNIDCKNVNIGITFSDSLDPANLNSFFSLSSGMPLKFVLSENNTKVTISNTQSLPDYSRCFLNISKNLTSRSGFPFDGFTNYFYTALDSTPKFPVIPDDQLLTLIQEKTFHYFYDFAHPSCGLARERNTSGDIVTIGGSGFGVMALIVGIERGFITRDEGLTRLNKILGFLETCDRYHGAWAHWLNGAIGKTVPFTPNDNGADLVETSYMVEGLITMRQYLDPAALAERSLIERIYALTNAVEYDWFTRGQNVLYWHWSPNLGWIMNMQVQGYNETLITYIVAATSTTHPIPASVYHQGYAKNGGIKNGSNYYGYKLPLGEPYGGPLFYTHYSYLGLDPRTLADQYANYWEQNVNQSLINWTYCFTNPNSFLGYSKVCWGLTASDNPWGYNAQSPTNDLGVITPSAAVSAIAYTPEQSMNAIRFFYYTLGDKLWGEYGFYDAFDPSVGWWADSYLAIDQGPIICMIENYRSGLLWNLFMSDPEVKPGLTKLGFTY
;
A
#
# COMPACT_ATOMS: atom_id res chain seq x y z
N MET A 1 52.43 -25.18 -35.61
CA MET A 1 53.40 -24.78 -36.65
C MET A 1 54.55 -24.08 -35.97
N LYS A 2 55.68 -24.76 -36.01
CA LYS A 2 57.04 -24.26 -36.38
C LYS A 2 57.55 -23.06 -35.55
N LYS A 3 58.76 -23.00 -35.01
CA LYS A 3 59.92 -23.90 -34.99
C LYS A 3 61.08 -23.13 -34.28
N TYR A 4 61.81 -23.79 -33.39
CA TYR A 4 63.27 -23.87 -33.31
C TYR A 4 64.14 -22.57 -33.40
N SER A 5 65.26 -22.41 -32.71
CA SER A 5 66.41 -23.27 -32.40
C SER A 5 67.35 -22.52 -31.42
N LEU A 6 67.98 -23.11 -30.40
CA LEU A 6 69.21 -23.85 -30.33
C LEU A 6 70.49 -23.17 -30.90
N LEU A 7 71.46 -22.95 -30.01
CA LEU A 7 72.87 -23.28 -30.14
C LEU A 7 73.66 -22.79 -28.89
N SER A 8 74.19 -23.56 -27.98
CA SER A 8 75.34 -24.48 -28.02
C SER A 8 76.74 -23.79 -28.22
N GLY A 9 77.62 -24.00 -27.27
CA GLY A 9 79.04 -23.94 -27.53
C GLY A 9 79.93 -23.70 -26.30
N PHE A 10 80.42 -24.76 -25.63
CA PHE A 10 81.76 -25.25 -25.36
C PHE A 10 82.69 -24.32 -24.55
N LEU A 11 83.04 -24.70 -23.33
CA LEU A 11 84.14 -25.53 -22.81
C LEU A 11 85.52 -25.03 -23.15
N VAL A 12 86.37 -24.67 -22.15
CA VAL A 12 87.71 -25.14 -21.98
C VAL A 12 88.17 -25.01 -20.52
N LEU A 13 88.63 -26.11 -20.01
CA LEU A 13 89.25 -26.43 -18.73
C LEU A 13 90.73 -25.98 -18.74
N ASN A 14 91.23 -25.34 -17.65
CA ASN A 14 92.61 -25.38 -17.32
C ASN A 14 92.83 -25.42 -15.80
N ILE A 15 93.40 -26.52 -15.37
CA ILE A 15 93.90 -26.81 -14.04
C ILE A 15 95.33 -26.32 -13.95
N LEU A 16 95.65 -25.55 -12.93
CA LEU A 16 97.05 -25.45 -12.44
C LEU A 16 97.09 -25.30 -10.92
N PHE A 17 97.64 -26.29 -10.29
CA PHE A 17 98.04 -26.31 -8.88
C PHE A 17 99.14 -25.30 -8.59
N CYS A 18 99.03 -24.56 -7.50
CA CYS A 18 100.18 -24.13 -6.72
C CYS A 18 99.77 -23.90 -5.25
N THR A 19 100.63 -24.33 -4.42
CA THR A 19 100.70 -24.56 -3.00
C THR A 19 100.57 -23.31 -2.11
N ALA A 20 99.85 -23.45 -1.02
CA ALA A 20 99.88 -22.88 0.32
C ALA A 20 100.75 -21.65 0.65
N CYS A 21 100.05 -20.59 1.10
CA CYS A 21 100.51 -19.74 2.20
C CYS A 21 99.27 -19.30 3.02
N LYS A 22 99.24 -19.68 4.29
CA LYS A 22 98.27 -19.16 5.26
C LYS A 22 98.57 -17.68 5.48
N LYS A 23 97.71 -16.81 4.89
CA LYS A 23 97.53 -15.44 5.36
C LYS A 23 96.19 -15.41 6.06
N LYS A 24 96.08 -14.80 7.26
CA LYS A 24 94.80 -14.40 7.89
C LYS A 24 93.99 -13.64 6.83
N GLU A 25 92.88 -14.25 6.42
CA GLU A 25 91.86 -13.54 5.64
C GLU A 25 91.35 -12.42 6.51
N ALA A 26 91.47 -11.18 6.02
CA ALA A 26 90.72 -10.06 6.50
C ALA A 26 89.21 -10.42 6.27
N GLU A 27 88.41 -10.41 7.31
CA GLU A 27 86.93 -10.58 7.21
C GLU A 27 86.45 -9.58 6.17
N THR A 28 85.95 -10.07 5.03
CA THR A 28 85.21 -9.25 4.06
C THR A 28 84.03 -8.62 4.82
N PRO A 29 83.83 -7.30 4.72
CA PRO A 29 82.70 -6.68 5.41
C PRO A 29 81.40 -7.38 4.99
N ALA A 30 80.63 -7.87 5.96
CA ALA A 30 79.36 -8.46 5.71
C ALA A 30 78.53 -7.47 4.90
N GLY A 31 77.90 -7.91 3.79
CA GLY A 31 77.06 -7.07 2.92
C GLY A 31 75.87 -6.46 3.65
N THR A 32 75.12 -5.67 2.96
CA THR A 32 73.84 -5.10 3.48
C THR A 32 72.66 -5.96 3.09
N ILE A 33 71.71 -6.16 4.05
CA ILE A 33 70.43 -6.81 3.78
C ILE A 33 69.59 -5.90 2.87
N GLN A 34 69.02 -6.48 1.80
CA GLN A 34 68.11 -5.80 0.90
C GLN A 34 66.67 -6.23 1.18
N MET A 35 65.82 -5.27 1.53
CA MET A 35 64.38 -5.46 1.63
C MET A 35 63.79 -5.37 0.23
N ALA A 36 63.11 -6.42 -0.21
CA ALA A 36 62.46 -6.46 -1.52
C ALA A 36 61.11 -5.66 -1.54
N GLN A 37 60.30 -5.85 -0.54
CA GLN A 37 59.04 -5.14 -0.40
C GLN A 37 58.40 -5.35 0.98
N VAL A 38 57.45 -4.46 1.35
CA VAL A 38 56.54 -4.65 2.47
C VAL A 38 55.10 -4.59 1.95
N LYS A 39 54.26 -5.53 2.35
CA LYS A 39 52.86 -5.61 1.92
C LYS A 39 51.89 -5.70 3.09
N ILE A 40 50.72 -5.10 2.88
CA ILE A 40 49.53 -5.32 3.66
C ILE A 40 48.47 -5.83 2.68
N GLY A 41 48.13 -7.12 2.73
CA GLY A 41 47.30 -7.74 1.70
C GLY A 41 47.88 -7.50 0.29
N PRO A 42 47.14 -6.90 -0.65
CA PRO A 42 47.62 -6.56 -1.99
C PRO A 42 48.45 -5.26 -2.04
N VAL A 43 48.39 -4.42 -1.00
CA VAL A 43 48.97 -3.08 -0.99
C VAL A 43 50.46 -3.16 -0.66
N VAL A 44 51.32 -2.55 -1.49
CA VAL A 44 52.76 -2.42 -1.27
C VAL A 44 53.02 -1.09 -0.59
N LEU A 45 53.72 -1.13 0.56
CA LEU A 45 54.11 0.09 1.26
C LEU A 45 55.34 0.72 0.55
N LYS A 46 55.33 2.04 0.42
CA LYS A 46 56.41 2.80 -0.18
C LYS A 46 57.15 3.63 0.86
N ILE A 47 58.46 3.72 0.69
CA ILE A 47 59.33 4.50 1.57
C ILE A 47 59.05 5.99 1.35
N GLY A 48 58.88 6.72 2.45
CA GLY A 48 58.63 8.17 2.42
C GLY A 48 57.21 8.57 2.06
N GLU A 49 56.32 7.60 1.73
CA GLU A 49 54.87 7.84 1.52
C GLU A 49 54.08 7.29 2.71
N THR A 50 52.95 7.96 3.01
CA THR A 50 51.96 7.45 3.99
C THR A 50 50.89 6.64 3.26
N THR A 51 50.80 5.35 3.56
CA THR A 51 49.76 4.48 3.01
C THR A 51 48.50 4.61 3.87
N LYS A 52 47.38 4.97 3.24
CA LYS A 52 46.08 5.19 3.92
C LYS A 52 45.15 3.99 3.72
N ASP A 53 44.04 4.02 4.44
CA ASP A 53 42.92 3.09 4.35
C ASP A 53 43.30 1.63 4.65
N ILE A 54 44.22 1.45 5.61
CA ILE A 54 44.67 0.12 6.07
C ILE A 54 43.60 -0.44 7.03
N ALA A 55 43.19 -1.68 6.79
CA ALA A 55 42.24 -2.35 7.69
C ALA A 55 42.88 -2.53 9.09
N VAL A 56 42.06 -2.36 10.13
CA VAL A 56 42.52 -2.37 11.54
C VAL A 56 43.06 -3.72 12.01
N ASP A 57 42.71 -4.81 11.34
CA ASP A 57 43.12 -6.19 11.59
C ASP A 57 44.29 -6.66 10.68
N SER A 58 44.93 -5.73 10.00
CA SER A 58 45.93 -6.04 8.99
C SER A 58 47.22 -6.63 9.58
N SER A 59 47.79 -7.58 8.85
CA SER A 59 49.17 -8.08 9.07
C SER A 59 50.12 -7.48 8.07
N PHE A 60 51.34 -7.18 8.52
CA PHE A 60 52.42 -6.65 7.71
C PHE A 60 53.34 -7.78 7.26
N ASN A 61 53.55 -7.98 5.96
CA ASN A 61 54.43 -8.99 5.38
C ASN A 61 55.64 -8.30 4.78
N LEU A 62 56.81 -8.60 5.34
CA LEU A 62 58.10 -8.05 4.92
C LEU A 62 58.85 -9.13 4.13
N TYR A 63 59.40 -8.79 2.99
CA TYR A 63 60.13 -9.68 2.08
C TYR A 63 61.56 -9.18 1.91
N PHE A 64 62.54 -10.10 2.00
CA PHE A 64 63.92 -9.80 1.91
C PHE A 64 64.61 -10.66 0.83
N ASN A 65 65.68 -10.11 0.17
CA ASN A 65 66.45 -10.85 -0.77
C ASN A 65 67.52 -11.75 -0.08
N ASN A 66 67.91 -11.37 1.16
CA ASN A 66 68.87 -12.11 1.97
C ASN A 66 68.13 -13.11 2.90
N VAL A 67 68.83 -14.18 3.26
CA VAL A 67 68.44 -15.06 4.35
C VAL A 67 68.73 -14.35 5.68
N LEU A 68 67.73 -14.21 6.52
CA LEU A 68 67.82 -13.51 7.79
C LEU A 68 68.32 -14.46 8.90
N ASP A 69 68.93 -13.88 9.90
CA ASP A 69 69.16 -14.54 11.20
C ASP A 69 67.89 -14.42 12.04
N PRO A 70 67.17 -15.54 12.29
CA PRO A 70 65.89 -15.48 13.04
C PRO A 70 66.07 -14.91 14.45
N SER A 71 67.23 -15.06 15.08
CA SER A 71 67.51 -14.55 16.42
C SER A 71 67.54 -13.04 16.50
N SER A 72 67.86 -12.37 15.38
CA SER A 72 67.92 -10.91 15.26
C SER A 72 66.59 -10.24 14.97
N VAL A 73 65.54 -11.02 14.60
CA VAL A 73 64.24 -10.48 14.14
C VAL A 73 63.49 -9.92 15.32
N ASN A 74 63.48 -10.64 16.43
CA ASN A 74 62.73 -10.20 17.60
C ASN A 74 63.36 -8.91 18.18
N GLY A 75 62.52 -7.88 18.37
CA GLY A 75 63.00 -6.53 18.78
C GLY A 75 63.55 -5.65 17.65
N SER A 76 63.71 -6.20 16.43
CA SER A 76 64.16 -5.43 15.25
C SER A 76 63.03 -5.03 14.32
N VAL A 77 61.86 -5.71 14.37
CA VAL A 77 60.66 -5.37 13.61
C VAL A 77 59.56 -4.95 14.59
N LEU A 78 59.18 -3.68 14.53
CA LEU A 78 58.34 -3.04 15.52
C LEU A 78 57.18 -2.31 14.85
N LEU A 79 55.99 -2.42 15.42
CA LEU A 79 54.85 -1.53 15.09
C LEU A 79 54.67 -0.53 16.24
N LYS A 80 54.55 0.73 15.91
CA LYS A 80 54.44 1.82 16.89
C LYS A 80 53.33 2.78 16.52
N LYS A 81 52.68 3.44 17.49
CA LYS A 81 51.86 4.64 17.27
C LYS A 81 52.74 5.82 16.85
N SER A 82 52.13 6.90 16.38
CA SER A 82 52.81 8.15 16.01
C SER A 82 53.59 8.78 17.19
N ASP A 83 53.19 8.54 18.43
CA ASP A 83 53.86 8.97 19.66
C ASP A 83 55.01 8.04 20.07
N ASN A 84 55.38 7.07 19.25
CA ASN A 84 56.36 6.01 19.45
C ASN A 84 55.99 4.93 20.51
N THR A 85 54.76 4.90 21.00
CA THR A 85 54.26 3.81 21.84
C THR A 85 54.22 2.51 21.04
N GLY A 86 54.85 1.45 21.57
CA GLY A 86 54.91 0.13 20.90
C GLY A 86 53.53 -0.57 20.90
N ILE A 87 53.22 -1.18 19.78
CA ILE A 87 52.02 -2.02 19.63
C ILE A 87 52.43 -3.50 19.82
N PRO A 88 51.88 -4.20 20.82
CA PRO A 88 52.11 -5.63 20.96
C PRO A 88 51.72 -6.39 19.69
N SER A 89 52.69 -7.12 19.13
CA SER A 89 52.49 -7.82 17.85
C SER A 89 53.18 -9.17 17.87
N ASP A 90 52.56 -10.14 17.25
CA ASP A 90 53.16 -11.46 17.01
C ASP A 90 54.02 -11.41 15.75
N ILE A 91 55.23 -11.95 15.83
CA ILE A 91 56.17 -11.99 14.72
C ILE A 91 56.35 -13.46 14.31
N PHE A 92 56.09 -13.74 13.06
CA PHE A 92 56.31 -15.05 12.44
C PHE A 92 57.35 -14.97 11.33
N VAL A 93 58.44 -15.75 11.50
CA VAL A 93 59.48 -15.91 10.47
C VAL A 93 59.18 -17.17 9.68
N PHE A 94 59.05 -17.06 8.35
CA PHE A 94 58.77 -18.21 7.48
C PHE A 94 60.00 -19.11 7.33
N ALA A 95 59.77 -20.39 6.97
CA ALA A 95 60.82 -21.41 6.89
C ALA A 95 61.96 -21.08 5.91
N ASP A 96 61.74 -20.17 4.96
CA ASP A 96 62.77 -19.69 4.02
C ASP A 96 63.67 -18.60 4.62
N ASN A 97 63.37 -18.16 5.85
CA ASN A 97 64.04 -17.06 6.55
C ASN A 97 64.23 -15.79 5.70
N ARG A 98 63.34 -15.60 4.69
CA ARG A 98 63.33 -14.40 3.81
C ARG A 98 62.07 -13.60 3.95
N ARG A 99 61.12 -14.10 4.75
CA ARG A 99 59.82 -13.44 5.01
C ARG A 99 59.54 -13.36 6.49
N ILE A 100 59.00 -12.21 6.88
CA ILE A 100 58.51 -11.96 8.23
C ILE A 100 57.06 -11.51 8.12
N ARG A 101 56.18 -12.04 8.96
CA ARG A 101 54.85 -11.50 9.19
C ARG A 101 54.77 -10.91 10.58
N LEU A 102 54.35 -9.65 10.67
CA LEU A 102 53.99 -8.98 11.92
C LEU A 102 52.49 -8.82 11.96
N THR A 103 51.86 -9.33 13.03
CA THR A 103 50.41 -9.23 13.25
C THR A 103 50.13 -8.57 14.60
N PRO A 104 49.44 -7.44 14.66
CA PRO A 104 49.03 -6.84 15.92
C PRO A 104 48.18 -7.83 16.72
N GLN A 105 48.43 -7.95 18.04
CA GLN A 105 47.66 -8.85 18.94
C GLN A 105 46.23 -8.39 19.17
N LYS A 106 45.91 -7.14 18.88
CA LYS A 106 44.55 -6.55 18.90
C LYS A 106 44.38 -5.70 17.65
N PRO A 107 43.11 -5.53 17.18
CA PRO A 107 42.85 -4.57 16.10
C PRO A 107 43.42 -3.19 16.43
N LEU A 108 43.96 -2.53 15.41
CA LEU A 108 44.46 -1.16 15.51
C LEU A 108 43.31 -0.18 15.69
N ASP A 109 43.58 0.98 16.24
CA ASP A 109 42.57 2.05 16.33
C ASP A 109 42.24 2.55 14.92
N HIS A 110 40.99 2.91 14.68
CA HIS A 110 40.51 3.53 13.44
C HIS A 110 41.07 4.96 13.28
N LEU A 111 41.30 5.40 12.03
CA LEU A 111 41.85 6.73 11.66
C LEU A 111 43.12 7.09 12.41
N ALA A 112 43.89 6.10 12.85
CA ALA A 112 45.09 6.27 13.62
C ALA A 112 46.33 6.04 12.75
N SER A 113 47.40 6.81 13.03
CA SER A 113 48.69 6.71 12.34
C SER A 113 49.60 5.76 13.08
N TYR A 114 50.20 4.85 12.32
CA TYR A 114 51.14 3.87 12.82
C TYR A 114 52.40 3.90 11.98
N LYS A 115 53.51 3.46 12.59
CA LYS A 115 54.82 3.35 12.01
C LYS A 115 55.29 1.91 12.12
N LEU A 116 55.50 1.23 10.98
CA LEU A 116 56.25 -0.03 10.94
C LEU A 116 57.74 0.32 10.84
N GLN A 117 58.50 -0.02 11.87
CA GLN A 117 59.93 0.24 11.95
C GLN A 117 60.70 -1.05 11.87
N VAL A 118 61.67 -1.12 10.99
CA VAL A 118 62.72 -2.16 10.95
C VAL A 118 64.04 -1.50 11.32
N THR A 119 64.63 -1.91 12.45
CA THR A 119 65.82 -1.26 13.00
C THR A 119 67.09 -1.88 12.44
N SER A 120 68.24 -1.22 12.67
CA SER A 120 69.56 -1.73 12.34
C SER A 120 69.99 -2.96 13.18
N GLY A 121 69.16 -3.39 14.13
CA GLY A 121 69.40 -4.64 14.86
C GLY A 121 69.14 -5.91 14.03
N LEU A 122 68.41 -5.80 12.89
CA LEU A 122 68.16 -6.93 11.99
C LEU A 122 69.42 -7.34 11.29
N LYS A 123 69.73 -8.65 11.30
CA LYS A 123 70.94 -9.23 10.69
C LYS A 123 70.60 -10.33 9.69
N GLY A 124 71.46 -10.49 8.67
CA GLY A 124 71.40 -11.64 7.79
C GLY A 124 72.18 -12.83 8.39
N SER A 125 71.92 -14.04 7.88
CA SER A 125 72.49 -15.29 8.35
C SER A 125 74.05 -15.36 8.20
N ASN A 126 74.59 -14.50 7.34
CA ASN A 126 76.09 -14.40 7.13
C ASN A 126 76.69 -13.13 7.76
N GLY A 127 75.98 -12.50 8.69
CA GLY A 127 76.40 -11.29 9.38
C GLY A 127 76.10 -9.98 8.63
N GLU A 128 75.31 -10.01 7.54
CA GLU A 128 74.89 -8.80 6.83
C GLU A 128 74.13 -7.87 7.77
N THR A 129 74.30 -6.56 7.60
CA THR A 129 73.65 -5.53 8.42
C THR A 129 72.50 -4.88 7.68
N PHE A 130 71.50 -4.37 8.43
CA PHE A 130 70.38 -3.61 7.88
C PHE A 130 70.46 -2.13 8.27
N PRO A 131 70.24 -1.18 7.35
CA PRO A 131 70.43 0.24 7.66
C PRO A 131 69.32 0.83 8.52
N GLY A 132 68.16 0.13 8.66
CA GLY A 132 66.95 0.63 9.28
C GLY A 132 66.02 1.33 8.27
N ILE A 133 64.72 1.17 8.47
CA ILE A 133 63.73 1.76 7.61
C ILE A 133 62.39 1.91 8.35
N GLU A 134 61.56 2.89 7.94
CA GLU A 134 60.23 3.13 8.48
C GLU A 134 59.19 3.25 7.36
N PHE A 135 58.00 2.73 7.62
CA PHE A 135 56.84 2.86 6.77
C PHE A 135 55.69 3.46 7.58
N LEU A 136 55.02 4.47 7.02
CA LEU A 136 53.89 5.16 7.66
C LEU A 136 52.58 4.62 7.09
N VAL A 137 51.68 4.28 7.98
CA VAL A 137 50.34 3.83 7.60
C VAL A 137 49.27 4.56 8.44
N VAL A 138 48.11 4.72 7.82
CA VAL A 138 46.90 5.25 8.50
C VAL A 138 45.78 4.24 8.29
N THR A 139 45.13 3.88 9.37
CA THR A 139 44.03 2.91 9.34
C THR A 139 42.74 3.53 8.77
N VAL A 140 41.89 2.67 8.24
CA VAL A 140 40.57 3.02 7.71
C VAL A 140 39.69 3.66 8.82
N ALA A 141 38.76 4.50 8.42
CA ALA A 141 37.72 5.02 9.33
C ALA A 141 36.88 3.87 9.89
N GLY A 142 36.48 3.98 11.14
CA GLY A 142 35.45 3.16 11.73
C GLY A 142 34.07 3.50 11.16
N LYS A 143 33.06 2.68 11.44
CA LYS A 143 31.67 3.00 11.12
C LYS A 143 30.98 3.60 12.33
N LEU A 144 30.24 4.67 12.09
CA LEU A 144 29.27 5.15 13.05
C LEU A 144 28.05 4.23 12.99
N THR A 145 27.64 3.65 14.11
CA THR A 145 26.49 2.76 14.20
C THR A 145 25.53 3.21 15.31
N ILE A 146 24.26 2.85 15.18
CA ILE A 146 23.27 3.01 16.25
C ILE A 146 23.36 1.76 17.14
N SER A 147 23.64 1.95 18.42
CA SER A 147 23.67 0.89 19.42
C SER A 147 22.32 0.70 20.10
N ASN A 148 21.50 1.79 20.18
CA ASN A 148 20.16 1.74 20.72
C ASN A 148 19.31 2.88 20.13
N ILE A 149 18.05 2.60 19.82
CA ILE A 149 17.06 3.60 19.42
C ILE A 149 15.70 3.28 20.02
N THR A 150 15.08 4.27 20.62
CA THR A 150 13.76 4.17 21.26
C THR A 150 12.89 5.36 20.87
N ILE A 151 11.56 5.19 20.90
CA ILE A 151 10.58 6.24 20.76
C ILE A 151 9.56 6.14 21.90
N ASN A 152 9.40 7.17 22.71
CA ASN A 152 8.53 7.16 23.91
C ASN A 152 8.71 5.89 24.75
N GLN A 153 9.96 5.46 24.96
CA GLN A 153 10.38 4.25 25.69
C GLN A 153 10.05 2.92 24.98
N GLN A 154 9.41 2.91 23.82
CA GLN A 154 9.26 1.72 22.99
C GLN A 154 10.53 1.49 22.15
N ASP A 155 10.90 0.24 21.93
CA ASP A 155 11.98 -0.12 21.01
C ASP A 155 11.62 0.32 19.58
N PHE A 156 12.59 0.96 18.90
CA PHE A 156 12.41 1.48 17.55
C PHE A 156 13.42 0.90 16.56
N GLN A 157 14.13 -0.15 16.94
CA GLN A 157 15.06 -0.84 16.03
C GLN A 157 14.29 -1.61 14.97
N ILE A 158 14.84 -1.64 13.75
CA ILE A 158 14.30 -2.48 12.66
C ILE A 158 14.36 -3.96 13.06
N PRO A 159 13.28 -4.73 12.91
CA PRO A 159 12.04 -4.45 12.18
C PRO A 159 10.86 -3.95 13.04
N ILE A 160 11.07 -3.47 14.25
CA ILE A 160 10.00 -3.07 15.17
C ILE A 160 9.36 -1.76 14.70
N ILE A 161 8.01 -1.76 14.65
CA ILE A 161 7.20 -0.62 14.26
C ILE A 161 6.34 -0.19 15.45
N PRO A 162 6.74 0.87 16.17
CA PRO A 162 5.98 1.42 17.29
C PRO A 162 4.62 1.97 16.87
N ARG A 163 3.60 1.74 17.71
CA ARG A 163 2.24 2.23 17.50
C ARG A 163 1.76 3.02 18.72
N ASN A 164 0.71 3.80 18.54
CA ASN A 164 0.11 4.64 19.59
C ASN A 164 1.10 5.64 20.21
N ILE A 165 1.97 6.22 19.39
CA ILE A 165 2.90 7.26 19.84
C ILE A 165 2.13 8.57 20.02
N ASP A 166 2.22 9.15 21.21
CA ASP A 166 1.60 10.47 21.50
C ASP A 166 2.11 11.51 20.51
N CYS A 167 1.21 12.04 19.67
CA CYS A 167 1.55 13.03 18.64
C CYS A 167 2.02 14.38 19.21
N LYS A 168 1.65 14.70 20.46
CA LYS A 168 2.01 15.97 21.14
C LYS A 168 3.39 15.90 21.79
N ASN A 169 3.81 14.70 22.22
CA ASN A 169 5.02 14.50 23.02
C ASN A 169 5.86 13.34 22.45
N VAL A 170 6.38 13.50 21.25
CA VAL A 170 7.29 12.52 20.66
C VAL A 170 8.69 12.74 21.21
N ASN A 171 9.30 11.67 21.73
CA ASN A 171 10.65 11.66 22.25
C ASN A 171 11.40 10.44 21.68
N ILE A 172 12.36 10.70 20.78
CA ILE A 172 13.19 9.68 20.16
C ILE A 172 14.59 9.77 20.76
N GLY A 173 15.00 8.71 21.46
CA GLY A 173 16.34 8.57 22.01
C GLY A 173 17.19 7.68 21.11
N ILE A 174 18.37 8.15 20.69
CA ILE A 174 19.30 7.43 19.83
C ILE A 174 20.69 7.44 20.46
N THR A 175 21.29 6.26 20.65
CA THR A 175 22.66 6.12 21.12
C THR A 175 23.55 5.63 19.97
N PHE A 176 24.60 6.40 19.69
CA PHE A 176 25.58 6.09 18.66
C PHE A 176 26.86 5.49 19.25
N SER A 177 27.62 4.77 18.43
CA SER A 177 28.90 4.14 18.81
C SER A 177 30.04 5.15 19.00
N ASP A 178 29.88 6.39 18.53
CA ASP A 178 30.85 7.49 18.67
C ASP A 178 30.13 8.83 18.81
N SER A 179 30.85 9.85 19.29
CA SER A 179 30.31 11.18 19.54
C SER A 179 29.94 11.93 18.27
N LEU A 180 28.86 12.73 18.34
CA LEU A 180 28.42 13.60 17.25
C LEU A 180 28.86 15.05 17.46
N ASP A 181 28.99 15.79 16.35
CA ASP A 181 29.13 17.24 16.39
C ASP A 181 27.76 17.89 16.64
N PRO A 182 27.60 18.74 17.66
CA PRO A 182 26.34 19.45 17.91
C PRO A 182 25.95 20.43 16.79
N ALA A 183 26.89 20.84 15.95
CA ALA A 183 26.61 21.75 14.84
C ALA A 183 25.80 21.06 13.74
N ASN A 184 24.72 21.73 13.27
CA ASN A 184 23.96 21.32 12.09
C ASN A 184 23.22 19.96 12.17
N LEU A 185 22.91 19.44 13.35
CA LEU A 185 22.14 18.19 13.51
C LEU A 185 20.84 18.20 12.70
N ASN A 186 20.16 19.35 12.61
CA ASN A 186 18.91 19.53 11.86
C ASN A 186 19.04 19.11 10.37
N SER A 187 20.24 19.16 9.80
CA SER A 187 20.45 18.79 8.39
C SER A 187 20.52 17.27 8.17
N PHE A 188 20.67 16.49 9.23
CA PHE A 188 20.86 15.05 9.15
C PHE A 188 19.63 14.25 9.62
N PHE A 189 18.72 14.86 10.37
CA PHE A 189 17.54 14.21 10.94
C PHE A 189 16.28 14.87 10.45
N SER A 190 15.31 14.06 10.02
CA SER A 190 13.98 14.56 9.62
C SER A 190 12.86 13.59 9.96
N LEU A 191 11.67 14.13 10.22
CA LEU A 191 10.42 13.39 10.19
C LEU A 191 9.67 13.67 8.88
N SER A 192 8.92 12.69 8.38
CA SER A 192 8.13 12.84 7.15
C SER A 192 7.08 13.95 7.19
N SER A 193 6.66 14.36 8.39
CA SER A 193 5.76 15.50 8.60
C SER A 193 6.37 16.88 8.24
N GLY A 194 7.69 16.94 8.01
CA GLY A 194 8.42 18.18 7.76
C GLY A 194 8.48 19.15 8.95
N MET A 195 8.01 18.73 10.12
CA MET A 195 7.95 19.56 11.34
C MET A 195 9.35 19.83 11.89
N PRO A 196 9.59 21.05 12.43
CA PRO A 196 10.84 21.37 13.11
C PRO A 196 11.08 20.49 14.32
N LEU A 197 12.33 20.04 14.49
CA LEU A 197 12.76 19.16 15.57
C LEU A 197 13.66 19.89 16.55
N LYS A 198 13.59 19.51 17.82
CA LYS A 198 14.50 19.94 18.87
C LYS A 198 15.46 18.80 19.19
N PHE A 199 16.75 19.11 19.34
CA PHE A 199 17.81 18.16 19.62
C PHE A 199 18.47 18.46 20.96
N VAL A 200 18.72 17.41 21.75
CA VAL A 200 19.52 17.49 22.98
C VAL A 200 20.56 16.37 22.92
N LEU A 201 21.83 16.75 23.03
CA LEU A 201 22.95 15.81 23.15
C LEU A 201 23.28 15.56 24.63
N SER A 202 23.65 14.32 24.94
CA SER A 202 24.10 13.88 26.27
C SER A 202 25.12 12.75 26.15
N GLU A 203 25.65 12.27 27.29
CA GLU A 203 26.59 11.13 27.33
C GLU A 203 27.81 11.38 26.43
N ASN A 204 28.51 12.51 26.62
CA ASN A 204 29.63 12.95 25.77
C ASN A 204 29.28 13.03 24.28
N ASN A 205 28.07 13.46 23.96
CA ASN A 205 27.51 13.59 22.61
C ASN A 205 27.35 12.27 21.85
N THR A 206 27.34 11.13 22.53
CA THR A 206 27.01 9.83 21.90
C THR A 206 25.50 9.60 21.86
N LYS A 207 24.71 10.30 22.69
CA LYS A 207 23.26 10.16 22.73
C LYS A 207 22.56 11.43 22.27
N VAL A 208 21.66 11.24 21.28
CA VAL A 208 20.78 12.29 20.75
C VAL A 208 19.37 12.03 21.23
N THR A 209 18.73 13.02 21.82
CA THR A 209 17.28 13.02 22.09
C THR A 209 16.63 14.01 21.13
N ILE A 210 15.66 13.51 20.34
CA ILE A 210 14.89 14.29 19.37
C ILE A 210 13.47 14.43 19.89
N SER A 211 12.93 15.64 19.88
CA SER A 211 11.54 15.92 20.22
C SER A 211 10.90 16.83 19.19
N ASN A 212 9.58 16.67 19.00
CA ASN A 212 8.78 17.57 18.17
C ASN A 212 8.58 18.91 18.88
N THR A 213 8.48 20.00 18.10
CA THR A 213 8.18 21.35 18.61
C THR A 213 6.71 21.71 18.46
N GLN A 214 5.98 20.98 17.61
CA GLN A 214 4.55 21.07 17.36
C GLN A 214 3.96 19.67 17.32
N SER A 215 2.64 19.54 17.54
CA SER A 215 1.96 18.24 17.43
C SER A 215 2.12 17.66 16.04
N LEU A 216 2.49 16.38 15.96
CA LEU A 216 2.41 15.63 14.69
C LEU A 216 0.96 15.40 14.31
N PRO A 217 0.66 15.12 13.03
CA PRO A 217 -0.66 14.59 12.64
C PRO A 217 -0.99 13.34 13.45
N ASP A 218 -2.20 13.27 14.00
CA ASP A 218 -2.69 12.08 14.68
C ASP A 218 -3.04 10.97 13.68
N TYR A 219 -3.07 9.73 14.17
CA TYR A 219 -3.45 8.53 13.40
C TYR A 219 -2.74 8.43 12.05
N SER A 220 -1.45 8.71 12.04
CA SER A 220 -0.64 8.86 10.84
C SER A 220 0.66 8.07 10.94
N ARG A 221 1.16 7.63 9.79
CA ARG A 221 2.47 7.01 9.67
C ARG A 221 3.54 8.09 9.53
N CYS A 222 4.50 8.12 10.45
CA CYS A 222 5.60 9.06 10.46
C CYS A 222 6.94 8.35 10.30
N PHE A 223 7.72 8.74 9.30
CA PHE A 223 9.08 8.22 9.08
C PHE A 223 10.11 9.08 9.80
N LEU A 224 11.03 8.43 10.51
CA LEU A 224 12.30 9.02 10.92
C LEU A 224 13.35 8.68 9.87
N ASN A 225 14.00 9.72 9.32
CA ASN A 225 15.13 9.56 8.42
C ASN A 225 16.37 10.16 9.04
N ILE A 226 17.48 9.39 9.08
CA ILE A 226 18.81 9.86 9.45
C ILE A 226 19.69 9.72 8.23
N SER A 227 20.26 10.84 7.77
CA SER A 227 21.02 10.92 6.53
C SER A 227 22.31 10.10 6.60
N LYS A 228 22.65 9.41 5.52
CA LYS A 228 23.96 8.78 5.32
C LYS A 228 25.13 9.78 5.28
N ASN A 229 24.85 11.07 5.15
CA ASN A 229 25.88 12.12 5.19
C ASN A 229 26.26 12.49 6.63
N LEU A 230 25.61 11.92 7.65
CA LEU A 230 26.01 12.08 9.04
C LEU A 230 27.38 11.43 9.23
N THR A 231 28.28 12.14 9.92
CA THR A 231 29.58 11.62 10.34
C THR A 231 29.75 11.86 11.84
N SER A 232 30.50 10.97 12.50
CA SER A 232 30.88 11.21 13.89
C SER A 232 31.92 12.34 13.99
N ARG A 233 32.16 12.82 15.22
CA ARG A 233 33.23 13.78 15.49
C ARG A 233 34.61 13.24 15.15
N SER A 234 34.80 11.92 15.25
CA SER A 234 36.03 11.22 14.81
C SER A 234 36.12 11.03 13.29
N GLY A 235 35.11 11.43 12.52
CA GLY A 235 35.08 11.27 11.07
C GLY A 235 34.55 9.91 10.59
N PHE A 236 33.91 9.13 11.45
CA PHE A 236 33.31 7.84 11.07
C PHE A 236 32.04 8.03 10.26
N PRO A 237 31.92 7.50 9.03
CA PRO A 237 30.76 7.60 8.19
C PRO A 237 29.59 6.75 8.75
N PHE A 238 28.36 7.21 8.48
CA PHE A 238 27.11 6.54 8.82
C PHE A 238 26.44 5.98 7.56
N ASP A 239 25.88 4.77 7.65
CA ASP A 239 25.21 4.14 6.49
C ASP A 239 23.79 4.68 6.23
N GLY A 240 23.26 5.54 7.13
CA GLY A 240 21.86 6.02 7.10
C GLY A 240 20.94 5.12 7.92
N PHE A 241 19.78 5.67 8.29
CA PHE A 241 18.70 4.94 8.98
C PHE A 241 17.35 5.50 8.57
N THR A 242 16.41 4.61 8.26
CA THR A 242 15.02 4.95 8.03
C THR A 242 14.14 3.90 8.70
N ASN A 243 13.25 4.33 9.55
CA ASN A 243 12.17 3.52 10.13
C ASN A 243 10.95 4.40 10.35
N TYR A 244 9.79 3.80 10.63
CA TYR A 244 8.56 4.53 10.83
C TYR A 244 7.81 4.06 12.08
N PHE A 245 6.91 4.91 12.55
CA PHE A 245 6.01 4.66 13.66
C PHE A 245 4.63 5.21 13.34
N TYR A 246 3.62 4.80 14.12
CA TYR A 246 2.26 5.33 14.01
C TYR A 246 1.94 6.18 15.23
N THR A 247 1.42 7.39 14.98
CA THR A 247 0.88 8.26 16.01
C THR A 247 -0.43 7.74 16.55
N ALA A 248 -0.74 8.06 17.80
CA ALA A 248 -2.00 7.71 18.44
C ALA A 248 -3.18 8.42 17.79
N LEU A 249 -4.35 7.76 17.82
CA LEU A 249 -5.61 8.34 17.42
C LEU A 249 -6.08 9.34 18.48
N ASP A 250 -6.45 10.56 18.07
CA ASP A 250 -7.18 11.49 18.90
C ASP A 250 -8.66 11.13 18.91
N SER A 251 -9.12 10.50 19.99
CA SER A 251 -10.51 10.06 20.16
C SER A 251 -11.48 11.16 20.60
N THR A 252 -11.01 12.41 20.72
CA THR A 252 -11.89 13.55 21.03
C THR A 252 -12.91 13.73 19.91
N PRO A 253 -14.22 13.82 20.23
CA PRO A 253 -15.26 14.03 19.22
C PRO A 253 -14.99 15.29 18.38
N LYS A 254 -14.98 15.13 17.05
CA LYS A 254 -14.74 16.22 16.09
C LYS A 254 -15.97 17.11 15.89
N PHE A 255 -17.16 16.55 16.17
CA PHE A 255 -18.43 17.24 16.06
C PHE A 255 -19.27 17.05 17.34
N PRO A 256 -20.25 17.94 17.60
CA PRO A 256 -21.20 17.78 18.71
C PRO A 256 -21.93 16.43 18.61
N VAL A 257 -22.08 15.74 19.73
CA VAL A 257 -22.81 14.48 19.79
C VAL A 257 -24.31 14.75 19.68
N ILE A 258 -24.95 14.09 18.71
CA ILE A 258 -26.40 14.18 18.44
C ILE A 258 -27.01 12.77 18.51
N PRO A 259 -28.35 12.65 18.69
CA PRO A 259 -29.05 11.35 18.64
C PRO A 259 -28.81 10.62 17.31
N ASP A 260 -28.80 9.29 17.35
CA ASP A 260 -28.55 8.46 16.16
C ASP A 260 -29.47 8.75 14.99
N ASP A 261 -30.79 8.98 15.26
CA ASP A 261 -31.75 9.29 14.21
C ASP A 261 -31.43 10.64 13.50
N GLN A 262 -30.97 11.64 14.28
CA GLN A 262 -30.49 12.90 13.71
C GLN A 262 -29.19 12.73 12.93
N LEU A 263 -28.28 11.85 13.40
CA LEU A 263 -27.04 11.55 12.69
C LEU A 263 -27.34 10.85 11.36
N LEU A 264 -28.24 9.88 11.34
CA LEU A 264 -28.68 9.22 10.11
C LEU A 264 -29.34 10.20 9.14
N THR A 265 -30.18 11.13 9.66
CA THR A 265 -30.78 12.19 8.84
C THR A 265 -29.73 13.11 8.24
N LEU A 266 -28.74 13.52 9.03
CA LEU A 266 -27.62 14.36 8.55
C LEU A 266 -26.81 13.66 7.44
N ILE A 267 -26.56 12.35 7.60
CA ILE A 267 -25.83 11.57 6.58
C ILE A 267 -26.67 11.50 5.30
N GLN A 268 -27.97 11.18 5.40
CA GLN A 268 -28.87 11.15 4.24
C GLN A 268 -28.93 12.51 3.52
N GLU A 269 -29.07 13.61 4.28
CA GLU A 269 -29.14 14.96 3.71
C GLU A 269 -27.85 15.33 2.97
N LYS A 270 -26.68 15.10 3.59
CA LYS A 270 -25.38 15.37 2.95
C LYS A 270 -25.18 14.53 1.70
N THR A 271 -25.47 13.25 1.76
CA THR A 271 -25.38 12.35 0.60
C THR A 271 -26.39 12.74 -0.49
N PHE A 272 -27.60 13.19 -0.12
CA PHE A 272 -28.59 13.68 -1.06
C PHE A 272 -28.09 14.86 -1.90
N HIS A 273 -27.35 15.79 -1.29
CA HIS A 273 -26.78 16.94 -2.00
C HIS A 273 -25.81 16.53 -3.12
N TYR A 274 -25.14 15.39 -3.02
CA TYR A 274 -24.36 14.84 -4.12
C TYR A 274 -25.21 14.52 -5.35
N PHE A 275 -26.39 13.93 -5.15
CA PHE A 275 -27.32 13.55 -6.23
C PHE A 275 -28.20 14.71 -6.71
N TYR A 276 -28.37 15.75 -5.90
CA TYR A 276 -29.25 16.86 -6.24
C TYR A 276 -28.49 18.12 -6.62
N ASP A 277 -27.66 18.67 -5.77
CA ASP A 277 -26.97 19.93 -6.03
C ASP A 277 -25.73 19.75 -6.93
N PHE A 278 -24.97 18.69 -6.71
CA PHE A 278 -23.79 18.38 -7.49
C PHE A 278 -24.08 17.61 -8.78
N ALA A 279 -25.29 17.09 -8.96
CA ALA A 279 -25.71 16.46 -10.22
C ALA A 279 -25.37 17.33 -11.44
N HIS A 280 -25.17 16.71 -12.58
CA HIS A 280 -24.84 17.44 -13.81
C HIS A 280 -25.97 18.41 -14.20
N PRO A 281 -25.69 19.72 -14.38
CA PRO A 281 -26.72 20.76 -14.48
C PRO A 281 -27.59 20.62 -15.73
N SER A 282 -27.10 20.06 -16.84
CA SER A 282 -27.88 19.91 -18.07
C SER A 282 -28.82 18.72 -18.02
N CYS A 283 -28.38 17.56 -17.52
CA CYS A 283 -29.17 16.31 -17.56
C CYS A 283 -29.79 15.92 -16.23
N GLY A 284 -29.26 16.38 -15.09
CA GLY A 284 -29.71 16.01 -13.75
C GLY A 284 -29.26 14.65 -13.26
N LEU A 285 -28.46 13.89 -14.05
CA LEU A 285 -27.85 12.63 -13.64
C LEU A 285 -26.68 12.87 -12.70
N ALA A 286 -26.34 11.86 -11.90
CA ALA A 286 -25.20 11.90 -11.01
C ALA A 286 -23.90 11.91 -11.82
N ARG A 287 -22.97 12.82 -11.49
CA ARG A 287 -21.60 12.74 -11.96
C ARG A 287 -20.96 11.48 -11.39
N GLU A 288 -20.07 10.86 -12.16
CA GLU A 288 -19.42 9.62 -11.73
C GLU A 288 -18.67 9.84 -10.41
N ARG A 289 -17.88 10.93 -10.31
CA ARG A 289 -17.24 11.39 -9.08
C ARG A 289 -17.13 12.92 -9.03
N ASN A 290 -16.70 13.44 -7.89
CA ASN A 290 -16.59 14.91 -7.71
C ASN A 290 -15.58 15.58 -8.64
N THR A 291 -14.72 14.83 -9.34
CA THR A 291 -13.72 15.36 -10.29
C THR A 291 -14.00 14.98 -11.75
N SER A 292 -15.09 14.28 -12.04
CA SER A 292 -15.36 13.70 -13.38
C SER A 292 -15.86 14.72 -14.44
N GLY A 293 -16.07 15.97 -14.07
CA GLY A 293 -16.51 17.01 -15.00
C GLY A 293 -17.89 16.71 -15.60
N ASP A 294 -17.98 16.54 -16.93
CA ASP A 294 -19.22 16.24 -17.64
C ASP A 294 -19.57 14.75 -17.68
N ILE A 295 -18.72 13.87 -17.13
CA ILE A 295 -19.01 12.43 -17.10
C ILE A 295 -20.07 12.13 -16.05
N VAL A 296 -21.18 11.52 -16.48
CA VAL A 296 -22.24 10.99 -15.64
C VAL A 296 -22.28 9.46 -15.77
N THR A 297 -22.63 8.77 -14.66
CA THR A 297 -22.73 7.31 -14.62
C THR A 297 -24.19 6.87 -14.62
N ILE A 298 -24.51 5.79 -15.30
CA ILE A 298 -25.90 5.31 -15.42
C ILE A 298 -26.35 4.59 -14.15
N GLY A 299 -25.58 3.63 -13.64
CA GLY A 299 -25.98 2.88 -12.43
C GLY A 299 -26.07 3.76 -11.20
N GLY A 300 -25.03 4.54 -10.92
CA GLY A 300 -25.07 5.51 -9.82
C GLY A 300 -26.18 6.55 -9.95
N SER A 301 -26.58 6.90 -11.17
CA SER A 301 -27.75 7.76 -11.40
C SER A 301 -29.09 7.04 -11.15
N GLY A 302 -29.15 5.71 -11.36
CA GLY A 302 -30.30 4.91 -10.93
C GLY A 302 -30.50 4.96 -9.41
N PHE A 303 -29.41 4.87 -8.67
CA PHE A 303 -29.41 5.08 -7.21
C PHE A 303 -29.79 6.53 -6.86
N GLY A 304 -29.35 7.51 -7.66
CA GLY A 304 -29.74 8.90 -7.55
C GLY A 304 -31.24 9.15 -7.75
N VAL A 305 -31.91 8.38 -8.62
CA VAL A 305 -33.37 8.41 -8.76
C VAL A 305 -34.07 7.93 -7.48
N MET A 306 -33.53 6.88 -6.83
CA MET A 306 -34.04 6.44 -5.51
C MET A 306 -33.71 7.48 -4.42
N ALA A 307 -32.53 8.09 -4.45
CA ALA A 307 -32.17 9.18 -3.54
C ALA A 307 -33.13 10.38 -3.67
N LEU A 308 -33.65 10.67 -4.87
CA LEU A 308 -34.65 11.71 -5.07
C LEU A 308 -35.96 11.43 -4.32
N ILE A 309 -36.40 10.16 -4.26
CA ILE A 309 -37.54 9.74 -3.44
C ILE A 309 -37.27 10.04 -1.97
N VAL A 310 -36.08 9.62 -1.48
CA VAL A 310 -35.68 9.87 -0.09
C VAL A 310 -35.64 11.37 0.22
N GLY A 311 -35.11 12.18 -0.69
CA GLY A 311 -35.07 13.64 -0.54
C GLY A 311 -36.47 14.28 -0.38
N ILE A 312 -37.45 13.81 -1.13
CA ILE A 312 -38.84 14.26 -1.00
C ILE A 312 -39.45 13.80 0.34
N GLU A 313 -39.35 12.51 0.67
CA GLU A 313 -39.92 11.93 1.88
C GLU A 313 -39.33 12.47 3.18
N ARG A 314 -38.05 12.81 3.16
CA ARG A 314 -37.34 13.41 4.30
C ARG A 314 -37.48 14.94 4.37
N GLY A 315 -38.10 15.55 3.36
CA GLY A 315 -38.31 17.00 3.30
C GLY A 315 -37.05 17.81 2.98
N PHE A 316 -36.03 17.20 2.35
CA PHE A 316 -34.84 17.91 1.89
C PHE A 316 -35.18 18.78 0.67
N ILE A 317 -36.15 18.34 -0.13
CA ILE A 317 -36.78 19.09 -1.23
C ILE A 317 -38.28 18.90 -1.22
N THR A 318 -38.99 19.78 -1.91
CA THR A 318 -40.43 19.63 -2.16
C THR A 318 -40.71 18.57 -3.22
N ARG A 319 -41.94 18.04 -3.25
CA ARG A 319 -42.37 17.12 -4.31
C ARG A 319 -42.22 17.74 -5.71
N ASP A 320 -42.62 19.01 -5.87
CA ASP A 320 -42.55 19.72 -7.16
C ASP A 320 -41.13 19.87 -7.67
N GLU A 321 -40.16 20.16 -6.79
CA GLU A 321 -38.72 20.18 -7.12
C GLU A 321 -38.26 18.81 -7.56
N GLY A 322 -38.66 17.74 -6.87
CA GLY A 322 -38.37 16.37 -7.22
C GLY A 322 -38.94 15.96 -8.57
N LEU A 323 -40.20 16.27 -8.85
CA LEU A 323 -40.84 16.01 -10.15
C LEU A 323 -40.18 16.79 -11.28
N THR A 324 -39.79 18.03 -11.03
CA THR A 324 -39.03 18.85 -11.99
C THR A 324 -37.67 18.21 -12.33
N ARG A 325 -36.94 17.73 -11.32
CA ARG A 325 -35.70 17.01 -11.50
C ARG A 325 -35.89 15.71 -12.27
N LEU A 326 -36.89 14.91 -11.90
CA LEU A 326 -37.22 13.65 -12.58
C LEU A 326 -37.54 13.90 -14.06
N ASN A 327 -38.36 14.93 -14.37
CA ASN A 327 -38.70 15.29 -15.74
C ASN A 327 -37.45 15.60 -16.57
N LYS A 328 -36.46 16.32 -16.01
CA LYS A 328 -35.17 16.61 -16.65
C LYS A 328 -34.37 15.32 -16.92
N ILE A 329 -34.27 14.42 -15.91
CA ILE A 329 -33.59 13.13 -16.03
C ILE A 329 -34.19 12.29 -17.15
N LEU A 330 -35.52 12.13 -17.16
CA LEU A 330 -36.22 11.35 -18.19
C LEU A 330 -35.99 11.92 -19.59
N GLY A 331 -36.07 13.26 -19.75
CA GLY A 331 -35.83 13.92 -21.04
C GLY A 331 -34.43 13.66 -21.58
N PHE A 332 -33.43 13.57 -20.71
CA PHE A 332 -32.07 13.21 -21.13
C PHE A 332 -31.97 11.72 -21.50
N LEU A 333 -32.49 10.82 -20.67
CA LEU A 333 -32.46 9.37 -20.90
C LEU A 333 -33.18 8.95 -22.20
N GLU A 334 -34.19 9.71 -22.65
CA GLU A 334 -34.92 9.48 -23.90
C GLU A 334 -34.09 9.83 -25.14
N THR A 335 -33.12 10.74 -25.02
CA THR A 335 -32.40 11.33 -26.15
C THR A 335 -30.91 10.98 -26.21
N CYS A 336 -30.34 10.50 -25.12
CA CYS A 336 -28.93 10.09 -25.09
C CYS A 336 -28.68 8.76 -25.83
N ASP A 337 -27.41 8.42 -26.05
CA ASP A 337 -27.02 7.20 -26.73
C ASP A 337 -27.56 5.96 -26.01
N ARG A 338 -28.20 5.07 -26.77
CA ARG A 338 -28.73 3.76 -26.32
C ARG A 338 -28.45 2.71 -27.38
N TYR A 339 -28.22 1.48 -26.92
CA TYR A 339 -27.87 0.36 -27.78
C TYR A 339 -28.72 -0.86 -27.37
N HIS A 340 -29.64 -1.29 -28.22
CA HIS A 340 -30.63 -2.32 -27.86
C HIS A 340 -31.36 -1.98 -26.57
N GLY A 341 -31.74 -0.71 -26.43
CA GLY A 341 -32.42 -0.18 -25.27
C GLY A 341 -31.55 0.06 -24.03
N ALA A 342 -30.36 -0.51 -23.92
CA ALA A 342 -29.45 -0.29 -22.82
C ALA A 342 -28.61 0.99 -22.99
N TRP A 343 -28.29 1.65 -21.90
CA TRP A 343 -27.37 2.78 -21.85
C TRP A 343 -25.92 2.33 -21.71
N ALA A 344 -24.98 3.23 -22.00
CA ALA A 344 -23.58 3.01 -21.72
C ALA A 344 -23.24 3.21 -20.24
N HIS A 345 -22.15 2.64 -19.76
CA HIS A 345 -21.65 2.83 -18.40
C HIS A 345 -21.54 4.33 -18.05
N TRP A 346 -20.87 5.08 -18.92
CA TRP A 346 -20.71 6.52 -18.81
C TRP A 346 -21.27 7.27 -20.01
N LEU A 347 -21.86 8.42 -19.75
CA LEU A 347 -22.32 9.36 -20.75
C LEU A 347 -21.71 10.76 -20.50
N ASN A 348 -21.57 11.55 -21.54
CA ASN A 348 -21.35 12.99 -21.41
C ASN A 348 -22.69 13.66 -21.08
N GLY A 349 -22.82 14.20 -19.87
CA GLY A 349 -24.06 14.78 -19.36
C GLY A 349 -24.53 16.05 -20.09
N ALA A 350 -23.65 16.72 -20.86
CA ALA A 350 -24.02 17.90 -21.63
C ALA A 350 -24.63 17.55 -23.00
N ILE A 351 -24.19 16.47 -23.64
CA ILE A 351 -24.53 16.15 -25.05
C ILE A 351 -25.14 14.75 -25.23
N GLY A 352 -25.22 13.93 -24.20
CA GLY A 352 -25.83 12.59 -24.23
C GLY A 352 -25.04 11.53 -25.01
N LYS A 353 -23.76 11.77 -25.29
CA LYS A 353 -22.92 10.82 -26.01
C LYS A 353 -22.19 9.88 -25.05
N THR A 354 -22.02 8.63 -25.49
CA THR A 354 -21.23 7.62 -24.76
C THR A 354 -19.80 8.09 -24.53
N VAL A 355 -19.33 7.97 -23.29
CA VAL A 355 -17.93 8.10 -22.89
C VAL A 355 -17.44 6.68 -22.60
N PRO A 356 -16.45 6.17 -23.36
CA PRO A 356 -15.96 4.81 -23.13
C PRO A 356 -15.38 4.63 -21.71
N PHE A 357 -15.84 3.60 -20.98
CA PHE A 357 -15.22 3.19 -19.73
C PHE A 357 -13.84 2.58 -19.98
N THR A 358 -13.76 1.74 -21.01
CA THR A 358 -12.51 1.25 -21.62
C THR A 358 -12.64 1.28 -23.15
N PRO A 359 -11.54 1.10 -23.91
CA PRO A 359 -11.62 1.03 -25.37
C PRO A 359 -12.57 -0.04 -25.91
N ASN A 360 -12.81 -1.12 -25.14
CA ASN A 360 -13.71 -2.20 -25.52
C ASN A 360 -15.11 -2.07 -24.89
N ASP A 361 -15.25 -1.20 -23.91
CA ASP A 361 -16.50 -0.87 -23.23
C ASP A 361 -16.91 0.56 -23.60
N ASN A 362 -17.44 0.68 -24.81
CA ASN A 362 -17.80 1.95 -25.45
C ASN A 362 -19.23 1.95 -26.01
N GLY A 363 -20.09 1.12 -25.47
CA GLY A 363 -21.47 0.95 -25.91
C GLY A 363 -22.41 0.55 -24.76
N ALA A 364 -23.26 -0.44 -24.98
CA ALA A 364 -24.20 -0.90 -23.98
C ALA A 364 -23.52 -1.50 -22.74
N ASP A 365 -23.99 -1.10 -21.56
CA ASP A 365 -23.73 -1.78 -20.28
C ASP A 365 -25.07 -2.22 -19.70
N LEU A 366 -25.35 -3.54 -19.70
CA LEU A 366 -26.63 -4.08 -19.27
C LEU A 366 -26.79 -4.03 -17.74
N VAL A 367 -25.71 -4.12 -16.99
CA VAL A 367 -25.75 -4.12 -15.53
C VAL A 367 -25.99 -2.72 -15.00
N GLU A 368 -25.24 -1.72 -15.47
CA GLU A 368 -25.47 -0.30 -15.13
C GLU A 368 -26.90 0.14 -15.55
N THR A 369 -27.33 -0.32 -16.74
CA THR A 369 -28.72 -0.11 -17.19
C THR A 369 -29.73 -0.71 -16.21
N SER A 370 -29.44 -1.88 -15.63
CA SER A 370 -30.35 -2.54 -14.70
C SER A 370 -30.48 -1.80 -13.36
N TYR A 371 -29.42 -1.16 -12.88
CA TYR A 371 -29.51 -0.27 -11.71
C TYR A 371 -30.36 0.97 -12.00
N MET A 372 -30.23 1.55 -13.21
CA MET A 372 -31.12 2.64 -13.62
C MET A 372 -32.57 2.18 -13.70
N VAL A 373 -32.83 0.99 -14.25
CA VAL A 373 -34.19 0.41 -14.35
C VAL A 373 -34.76 0.13 -12.97
N GLU A 374 -33.97 -0.38 -12.01
CA GLU A 374 -34.37 -0.57 -10.61
C GLU A 374 -34.85 0.76 -9.98
N GLY A 375 -34.05 1.82 -10.14
CA GLY A 375 -34.40 3.16 -9.67
C GLY A 375 -35.67 3.71 -10.33
N LEU A 376 -35.81 3.53 -11.64
CA LEU A 376 -36.98 3.99 -12.39
C LEU A 376 -38.25 3.22 -12.01
N ILE A 377 -38.20 1.90 -11.80
CA ILE A 377 -39.34 1.09 -11.32
C ILE A 377 -39.74 1.56 -9.92
N THR A 378 -38.78 1.77 -9.02
CA THR A 378 -39.06 2.29 -7.66
C THR A 378 -39.71 3.65 -7.71
N MET A 379 -39.22 4.56 -8.55
CA MET A 379 -39.78 5.88 -8.76
C MET A 379 -41.21 5.81 -9.35
N ARG A 380 -41.45 4.92 -10.31
CA ARG A 380 -42.76 4.70 -10.93
C ARG A 380 -43.83 4.38 -9.89
N GLN A 381 -43.50 3.61 -8.87
CA GLN A 381 -44.40 3.26 -7.78
C GLN A 381 -44.56 4.37 -6.73
N TYR A 382 -43.65 5.32 -6.67
CA TYR A 382 -43.75 6.50 -5.81
C TYR A 382 -44.69 7.58 -6.36
N LEU A 383 -44.85 7.62 -7.69
CA LEU A 383 -45.65 8.62 -8.39
C LEU A 383 -47.17 8.32 -8.26
N ASP A 384 -47.99 9.37 -8.19
CA ASP A 384 -49.48 9.27 -8.13
C ASP A 384 -50.07 9.14 -9.55
N PRO A 385 -50.63 7.97 -9.92
CA PRO A 385 -51.28 7.79 -11.23
C PRO A 385 -52.56 8.60 -11.42
N ALA A 386 -53.13 9.16 -10.36
CA ALA A 386 -54.30 10.02 -10.45
C ALA A 386 -53.93 11.47 -10.86
N ALA A 387 -52.70 11.91 -10.56
CA ALA A 387 -52.18 13.21 -10.95
C ALA A 387 -51.73 13.19 -12.40
N LEU A 388 -52.28 14.05 -13.26
CA LEU A 388 -52.02 14.06 -14.71
C LEU A 388 -50.51 14.24 -15.04
N ALA A 389 -49.85 15.14 -14.33
CA ALA A 389 -48.41 15.40 -14.54
C ALA A 389 -47.54 14.18 -14.18
N GLU A 390 -47.87 13.50 -13.10
CA GLU A 390 -47.13 12.31 -12.65
C GLU A 390 -47.45 11.08 -13.51
N ARG A 391 -48.67 10.95 -13.99
CA ARG A 391 -49.05 9.92 -14.97
C ARG A 391 -48.19 9.99 -16.23
N SER A 392 -47.95 11.18 -16.76
CA SER A 392 -47.07 11.35 -17.92
C SER A 392 -45.63 10.88 -17.63
N LEU A 393 -45.09 11.11 -16.42
CA LEU A 393 -43.79 10.61 -16.02
C LEU A 393 -43.79 9.07 -15.89
N ILE A 394 -44.85 8.48 -15.34
CA ILE A 394 -45.08 7.03 -15.27
C ILE A 394 -45.00 6.40 -16.67
N GLU A 395 -45.74 6.96 -17.64
CA GLU A 395 -45.75 6.46 -19.03
C GLU A 395 -44.38 6.51 -19.69
N ARG A 396 -43.64 7.59 -19.46
CA ARG A 396 -42.24 7.74 -19.96
C ARG A 396 -41.29 6.73 -19.33
N ILE A 397 -41.43 6.47 -18.01
CA ILE A 397 -40.65 5.43 -17.32
C ILE A 397 -40.94 4.06 -17.94
N TYR A 398 -42.22 3.72 -18.16
CA TYR A 398 -42.61 2.48 -18.83
C TYR A 398 -41.97 2.36 -20.23
N ALA A 399 -42.00 3.43 -21.01
CA ALA A 399 -41.40 3.42 -22.35
C ALA A 399 -39.89 3.16 -22.31
N LEU A 400 -39.18 3.78 -21.35
CA LEU A 400 -37.72 3.60 -21.19
C LEU A 400 -37.36 2.19 -20.69
N THR A 401 -38.03 1.68 -19.68
CA THR A 401 -37.72 0.37 -19.06
C THR A 401 -38.09 -0.79 -19.97
N ASN A 402 -39.20 -0.69 -20.70
CA ASN A 402 -39.64 -1.73 -21.65
C ASN A 402 -38.89 -1.74 -22.98
N ALA A 403 -38.11 -0.71 -23.27
CA ALA A 403 -37.28 -0.67 -24.48
C ALA A 403 -35.94 -1.44 -24.33
N VAL A 404 -35.59 -1.92 -23.17
CA VAL A 404 -34.37 -2.71 -22.97
C VAL A 404 -34.56 -4.13 -23.48
N GLU A 405 -33.82 -4.52 -24.50
CA GLU A 405 -33.92 -5.80 -25.20
C GLU A 405 -33.14 -6.93 -24.45
N TYR A 406 -33.57 -7.29 -23.23
CA TYR A 406 -32.86 -8.29 -22.41
C TYR A 406 -32.68 -9.62 -23.10
N ASP A 407 -33.67 -10.10 -23.85
CA ASP A 407 -33.62 -11.32 -24.64
C ASP A 407 -32.51 -11.28 -25.71
N TRP A 408 -32.26 -10.10 -26.31
CA TRP A 408 -31.17 -9.90 -27.25
C TRP A 408 -29.79 -10.08 -26.56
N PHE A 409 -29.64 -9.58 -25.32
CA PHE A 409 -28.41 -9.73 -24.54
C PHE A 409 -28.11 -11.16 -24.10
N THR A 410 -29.03 -12.10 -24.32
CA THR A 410 -28.72 -13.55 -24.17
C THR A 410 -27.87 -14.09 -25.32
N ARG A 411 -27.85 -13.44 -26.48
CA ARG A 411 -27.23 -13.95 -27.71
C ARG A 411 -27.79 -15.33 -28.11
N GLY A 412 -29.05 -15.63 -27.76
CA GLY A 412 -29.70 -16.94 -27.93
C GLY A 412 -29.16 -18.04 -27.01
N GLN A 413 -28.46 -17.68 -25.93
CA GLN A 413 -27.92 -18.60 -24.94
C GLN A 413 -28.67 -18.47 -23.59
N ASN A 414 -28.42 -19.40 -22.67
CA ASN A 414 -29.03 -19.36 -21.33
C ASN A 414 -28.18 -18.55 -20.34
N VAL A 415 -27.74 -17.35 -20.71
CA VAL A 415 -26.98 -16.43 -19.88
C VAL A 415 -27.10 -15.02 -20.46
N LEU A 416 -27.06 -13.98 -19.63
CA LEU A 416 -26.95 -12.59 -20.06
C LEU A 416 -25.49 -12.21 -20.26
N TYR A 417 -25.25 -11.31 -21.23
CA TYR A 417 -23.95 -10.70 -21.47
C TYR A 417 -23.95 -9.25 -21.03
N TRP A 418 -22.83 -8.81 -20.44
CA TRP A 418 -22.70 -7.51 -19.78
C TRP A 418 -22.61 -6.35 -20.77
N HIS A 419 -21.70 -6.45 -21.73
CA HIS A 419 -21.31 -5.35 -22.61
C HIS A 419 -21.53 -5.66 -24.09
N TRP A 420 -21.93 -4.65 -24.84
CA TRP A 420 -21.92 -4.69 -26.29
C TRP A 420 -21.40 -3.37 -26.86
N SER A 421 -20.50 -3.44 -27.83
CA SER A 421 -19.87 -2.31 -28.50
C SER A 421 -20.46 -2.10 -29.88
N PRO A 422 -20.86 -0.87 -30.29
CA PRO A 422 -21.43 -0.61 -31.60
C PRO A 422 -20.46 -0.84 -32.78
N ASN A 423 -19.16 -0.78 -32.55
CA ASN A 423 -18.12 -0.99 -33.56
C ASN A 423 -17.34 -2.29 -33.38
N LEU A 424 -17.31 -2.87 -32.19
CA LEU A 424 -16.55 -4.09 -31.86
C LEU A 424 -17.45 -5.29 -31.50
N GLY A 425 -18.77 -5.10 -31.48
CA GLY A 425 -19.74 -6.15 -31.12
C GLY A 425 -19.53 -6.69 -29.72
N TRP A 426 -19.49 -8.00 -29.59
CA TRP A 426 -19.32 -8.69 -28.32
C TRP A 426 -17.85 -8.88 -27.90
N ILE A 427 -16.98 -7.92 -28.17
CA ILE A 427 -15.53 -8.03 -27.93
C ILE A 427 -15.18 -8.39 -26.48
N MET A 428 -15.91 -7.82 -25.50
CA MET A 428 -15.71 -8.13 -24.07
C MET A 428 -16.11 -9.57 -23.75
N ASN A 429 -17.12 -10.11 -24.43
CA ASN A 429 -17.63 -11.48 -24.27
C ASN A 429 -17.85 -11.89 -22.80
N MET A 430 -18.21 -10.94 -21.94
CA MET A 430 -18.34 -11.11 -20.50
C MET A 430 -19.76 -11.59 -20.16
N GLN A 431 -19.87 -12.79 -19.63
CA GLN A 431 -21.13 -13.34 -19.13
C GLN A 431 -21.44 -12.80 -17.73
N VAL A 432 -22.68 -12.42 -17.50
CA VAL A 432 -23.19 -12.02 -16.17
C VAL A 432 -23.54 -13.30 -15.41
N GLN A 433 -22.65 -13.78 -14.55
CA GLN A 433 -22.84 -15.06 -13.86
C GLN A 433 -22.12 -15.14 -12.52
N GLY A 434 -22.67 -15.95 -11.61
CA GLY A 434 -22.15 -16.10 -10.26
C GLY A 434 -22.85 -15.13 -9.28
N TYR A 435 -22.80 -15.45 -7.98
CA TYR A 435 -23.35 -14.54 -6.98
C TYR A 435 -22.45 -13.31 -6.84
N ASN A 436 -22.99 -12.18 -7.23
CA ASN A 436 -22.38 -10.86 -7.18
C ASN A 436 -23.48 -9.79 -7.21
N GLU A 437 -23.12 -8.53 -7.47
CA GLU A 437 -24.00 -7.35 -7.52
C GLU A 437 -25.10 -7.42 -8.58
N THR A 438 -25.01 -8.34 -9.54
CA THR A 438 -25.83 -8.32 -10.77
C THR A 438 -27.13 -9.12 -10.68
N LEU A 439 -27.57 -9.55 -9.49
CA LEU A 439 -28.85 -10.27 -9.33
C LEU A 439 -30.01 -9.47 -9.91
N ILE A 440 -30.05 -8.17 -9.65
CA ILE A 440 -31.11 -7.28 -10.14
C ILE A 440 -31.23 -7.31 -11.68
N THR A 441 -30.13 -7.49 -12.41
CA THR A 441 -30.16 -7.57 -13.87
C THR A 441 -31.05 -8.73 -14.36
N TYR A 442 -30.98 -9.87 -13.71
CA TYR A 442 -31.85 -11.01 -14.02
C TYR A 442 -33.29 -10.80 -13.55
N ILE A 443 -33.50 -10.11 -12.42
CA ILE A 443 -34.85 -9.81 -11.92
C ILE A 443 -35.56 -8.87 -12.90
N VAL A 444 -34.96 -7.71 -13.24
CA VAL A 444 -35.58 -6.76 -14.16
C VAL A 444 -35.73 -7.32 -15.58
N ALA A 445 -34.81 -8.19 -16.01
CA ALA A 445 -34.94 -8.89 -17.28
C ALA A 445 -36.13 -9.87 -17.31
N ALA A 446 -36.42 -10.56 -16.20
CA ALA A 446 -37.58 -11.43 -16.09
C ALA A 446 -38.90 -10.66 -15.95
N THR A 447 -38.82 -9.44 -15.40
CA THR A 447 -39.93 -8.51 -15.18
C THR A 447 -40.38 -7.83 -16.48
N SER A 448 -39.50 -7.68 -17.45
CA SER A 448 -39.81 -7.02 -18.73
C SER A 448 -41.04 -7.62 -19.39
N THR A 449 -41.95 -6.76 -19.86
CA THR A 449 -43.18 -7.19 -20.56
C THR A 449 -42.98 -7.32 -22.07
N THR A 450 -41.91 -6.73 -22.61
CA THR A 450 -41.61 -6.71 -24.04
C THR A 450 -40.49 -7.69 -24.43
N HIS A 451 -39.43 -7.75 -23.63
CA HIS A 451 -38.21 -8.51 -23.90
C HIS A 451 -37.79 -9.39 -22.70
N PRO A 452 -38.71 -10.22 -22.16
CA PRO A 452 -38.44 -11.01 -20.97
C PRO A 452 -37.50 -12.19 -21.26
N ILE A 453 -36.67 -12.53 -20.26
CA ILE A 453 -35.90 -13.76 -20.28
C ILE A 453 -36.69 -14.96 -19.72
N PRO A 454 -36.48 -16.20 -20.19
CA PRO A 454 -37.00 -17.40 -19.55
C PRO A 454 -36.20 -17.77 -18.29
N ALA A 455 -36.81 -18.54 -17.37
CA ALA A 455 -36.19 -19.00 -16.14
C ALA A 455 -34.85 -19.73 -16.34
N SER A 456 -34.69 -20.43 -17.47
CA SER A 456 -33.45 -21.14 -17.80
C SER A 456 -32.23 -20.22 -17.87
N VAL A 457 -32.42 -18.95 -18.29
CA VAL A 457 -31.36 -17.96 -18.36
C VAL A 457 -30.85 -17.60 -16.96
N TYR A 458 -31.72 -17.49 -15.98
CA TYR A 458 -31.33 -17.29 -14.57
C TYR A 458 -30.64 -18.53 -14.01
N HIS A 459 -31.26 -19.71 -14.12
CA HIS A 459 -30.76 -20.91 -13.47
C HIS A 459 -29.43 -21.40 -14.07
N GLN A 460 -29.28 -21.36 -15.40
CA GLN A 460 -28.06 -21.83 -16.06
C GLN A 460 -26.99 -20.75 -16.14
N GLY A 461 -27.38 -19.51 -16.37
CA GLY A 461 -26.47 -18.35 -16.44
C GLY A 461 -26.04 -17.89 -15.06
N TYR A 462 -26.83 -17.05 -14.40
CA TYR A 462 -26.47 -16.47 -13.09
C TYR A 462 -26.17 -17.53 -12.04
N ALA A 463 -27.13 -18.43 -11.80
CA ALA A 463 -27.01 -19.44 -10.74
C ALA A 463 -26.11 -20.63 -11.10
N LYS A 464 -25.63 -20.75 -12.36
CA LYS A 464 -24.74 -21.82 -12.82
C LYS A 464 -25.21 -23.21 -12.41
N ASN A 465 -26.54 -23.44 -12.47
CA ASN A 465 -27.19 -24.67 -11.98
C ASN A 465 -26.84 -25.01 -10.51
N GLY A 466 -26.67 -24.02 -9.66
CA GLY A 466 -26.28 -24.15 -8.26
C GLY A 466 -24.77 -23.99 -8.00
N GLY A 467 -23.98 -23.71 -9.04
CA GLY A 467 -22.55 -23.40 -8.89
C GLY A 467 -22.26 -22.12 -8.12
N ILE A 468 -23.30 -21.30 -7.81
CA ILE A 468 -23.17 -20.13 -6.93
C ILE A 468 -23.14 -20.48 -5.44
N LYS A 469 -23.48 -21.72 -5.05
CA LYS A 469 -23.53 -22.13 -3.63
C LYS A 469 -22.12 -22.20 -3.04
N ASN A 470 -21.96 -21.60 -1.84
CA ASN A 470 -20.74 -21.69 -1.04
C ASN A 470 -20.92 -22.73 0.09
N GLY A 471 -21.79 -22.47 1.05
CA GLY A 471 -22.12 -23.37 2.15
C GLY A 471 -21.07 -23.47 3.26
N SER A 472 -19.93 -22.79 3.14
CA SER A 472 -18.84 -22.79 4.14
C SER A 472 -19.15 -21.89 5.33
N ASN A 473 -18.51 -22.17 6.47
CA ASN A 473 -18.54 -21.31 7.65
C ASN A 473 -17.27 -20.47 7.73
N TYR A 474 -17.46 -19.17 7.92
CA TYR A 474 -16.39 -18.20 8.17
C TYR A 474 -16.69 -17.49 9.50
N TYR A 475 -15.78 -17.54 10.45
CA TYR A 475 -15.93 -16.93 11.78
C TYR A 475 -17.22 -17.34 12.53
N GLY A 476 -17.76 -18.53 12.25
CA GLY A 476 -19.00 -19.01 12.84
C GLY A 476 -20.28 -18.68 12.05
N TYR A 477 -20.19 -17.88 10.99
CA TYR A 477 -21.31 -17.55 10.10
C TYR A 477 -21.28 -18.43 8.85
N LYS A 478 -22.42 -19.06 8.54
CA LYS A 478 -22.58 -19.85 7.32
C LYS A 478 -22.81 -18.91 6.15
N LEU A 479 -22.01 -19.03 5.10
CA LEU A 479 -22.16 -18.26 3.87
C LEU A 479 -22.91 -19.10 2.83
N PRO A 480 -24.17 -18.80 2.48
CA PRO A 480 -24.92 -19.59 1.49
C PRO A 480 -24.33 -19.54 0.09
N LEU A 481 -23.98 -18.37 -0.40
CA LEU A 481 -23.60 -18.12 -1.80
C LEU A 481 -22.26 -17.41 -1.92
N GLY A 482 -21.69 -17.43 -3.14
CA GLY A 482 -20.58 -16.57 -3.55
C GLY A 482 -19.21 -17.17 -3.29
N GLU A 483 -18.21 -16.32 -3.46
CA GLU A 483 -16.81 -16.65 -3.28
C GLU A 483 -16.41 -16.80 -1.81
N PRO A 484 -15.21 -17.31 -1.49
CA PRO A 484 -14.73 -17.40 -0.13
C PRO A 484 -14.82 -16.05 0.61
N TYR A 485 -15.36 -16.09 1.83
CA TYR A 485 -15.66 -14.92 2.68
C TYR A 485 -16.72 -13.95 2.12
N GLY A 486 -17.33 -14.22 0.97
CA GLY A 486 -18.44 -13.46 0.39
C GLY A 486 -18.07 -12.40 -0.63
N GLY A 487 -16.78 -12.05 -0.77
CA GLY A 487 -16.37 -10.96 -1.65
C GLY A 487 -16.60 -9.56 -1.09
N PRO A 488 -16.55 -8.52 -1.92
CA PRO A 488 -16.82 -7.13 -1.54
C PRO A 488 -18.27 -6.92 -1.13
N LEU A 489 -18.52 -5.95 -0.22
CA LEU A 489 -19.87 -5.75 0.33
C LEU A 489 -20.88 -5.13 -0.64
N PHE A 490 -20.47 -4.48 -1.71
CA PHE A 490 -21.42 -3.98 -2.68
C PHE A 490 -22.29 -5.10 -3.32
N TYR A 491 -21.84 -6.37 -3.27
CA TYR A 491 -22.65 -7.52 -3.65
C TYR A 491 -23.93 -7.67 -2.81
N THR A 492 -23.92 -7.18 -1.57
CA THR A 492 -25.09 -7.20 -0.68
C THR A 492 -25.92 -5.91 -0.75
N HIS A 493 -25.47 -4.91 -1.51
CA HIS A 493 -26.11 -3.61 -1.55
C HIS A 493 -26.80 -3.33 -2.88
N TYR A 494 -26.09 -3.32 -4.01
CA TYR A 494 -26.56 -2.72 -5.26
C TYR A 494 -27.87 -3.34 -5.78
N SER A 495 -27.97 -4.66 -5.82
CA SER A 495 -29.22 -5.33 -6.20
C SER A 495 -30.36 -5.19 -5.18
N TYR A 496 -30.04 -4.78 -3.94
CA TYR A 496 -31.00 -4.75 -2.85
C TYR A 496 -31.35 -3.33 -2.40
N LEU A 497 -31.10 -2.34 -3.23
CA LEU A 497 -31.55 -0.97 -2.93
C LEU A 497 -33.06 -0.85 -3.10
N GLY A 498 -33.61 -1.53 -4.13
CA GLY A 498 -35.06 -1.66 -4.36
C GLY A 498 -35.60 -3.06 -4.08
N LEU A 499 -34.86 -4.12 -4.43
CA LEU A 499 -35.26 -5.51 -4.21
C LEU A 499 -35.20 -5.88 -2.71
N ASP A 500 -36.34 -6.17 -2.09
CA ASP A 500 -36.43 -6.50 -0.66
C ASP A 500 -35.90 -7.91 -0.36
N PRO A 501 -34.77 -8.06 0.37
CA PRO A 501 -34.24 -9.37 0.70
C PRO A 501 -34.89 -10.06 1.90
N ARG A 502 -35.73 -9.36 2.70
CA ARG A 502 -36.21 -9.84 4.03
C ARG A 502 -36.92 -11.18 3.99
N THR A 503 -37.68 -11.43 2.94
CA THR A 503 -38.42 -12.69 2.72
C THR A 503 -38.01 -13.37 1.40
N LEU A 504 -37.04 -12.80 0.69
CA LEU A 504 -36.63 -13.28 -0.61
C LEU A 504 -35.81 -14.58 -0.47
N ALA A 505 -36.28 -15.62 -1.14
CA ALA A 505 -35.55 -16.89 -1.21
C ALA A 505 -35.82 -17.60 -2.55
N ASP A 506 -34.89 -18.46 -2.94
CA ASP A 506 -35.05 -19.39 -4.06
C ASP A 506 -34.49 -20.78 -3.69
N GLN A 507 -34.36 -21.67 -4.65
CA GLN A 507 -33.78 -22.99 -4.40
C GLN A 507 -32.28 -22.97 -4.01
N TYR A 508 -31.61 -21.84 -4.09
CA TYR A 508 -30.19 -21.72 -3.83
C TYR A 508 -29.90 -21.12 -2.45
N ALA A 509 -30.65 -20.11 -2.01
CA ALA A 509 -30.44 -19.45 -0.74
C ALA A 509 -31.67 -18.67 -0.23
N ASN A 510 -31.63 -18.31 1.07
CA ASN A 510 -32.35 -17.18 1.63
C ASN A 510 -31.43 -15.95 1.54
N TYR A 511 -31.89 -14.88 0.88
CA TYR A 511 -31.07 -13.72 0.56
C TYR A 511 -30.90 -12.77 1.74
N TRP A 512 -31.82 -12.78 2.71
CA TRP A 512 -31.61 -12.07 3.97
C TRP A 512 -30.48 -12.71 4.78
N GLU A 513 -30.51 -14.04 4.95
CA GLU A 513 -29.42 -14.78 5.61
C GLU A 513 -28.08 -14.56 4.91
N GLN A 514 -28.08 -14.59 3.58
CA GLN A 514 -26.87 -14.33 2.78
C GLN A 514 -26.29 -12.96 3.10
N ASN A 515 -27.09 -11.89 3.03
CA ASN A 515 -26.60 -10.52 3.16
C ASN A 515 -26.17 -10.19 4.60
N VAL A 516 -26.91 -10.69 5.59
CA VAL A 516 -26.55 -10.55 7.01
C VAL A 516 -25.22 -11.26 7.29
N ASN A 517 -25.09 -12.53 6.87
CA ASN A 517 -23.90 -13.32 7.16
C ASN A 517 -22.67 -12.79 6.43
N GLN A 518 -22.80 -12.37 5.17
CA GLN A 518 -21.68 -11.75 4.43
C GLN A 518 -21.22 -10.45 5.10
N SER A 519 -22.13 -9.61 5.57
CA SER A 519 -21.82 -8.38 6.30
C SER A 519 -21.10 -8.67 7.64
N LEU A 520 -21.57 -9.67 8.39
CA LEU A 520 -20.93 -10.10 9.64
C LEU A 520 -19.54 -10.75 9.41
N ILE A 521 -19.37 -11.48 8.31
CA ILE A 521 -18.07 -12.05 7.92
C ILE A 521 -17.08 -10.92 7.61
N ASN A 522 -17.48 -9.91 6.84
CA ASN A 522 -16.66 -8.76 6.51
C ASN A 522 -16.25 -7.97 7.77
N TRP A 523 -17.22 -7.68 8.65
CA TRP A 523 -16.97 -7.05 9.94
C TRP A 523 -15.99 -7.85 10.81
N THR A 524 -16.20 -9.18 10.93
CA THR A 524 -15.35 -10.06 11.75
C THR A 524 -13.95 -10.17 11.18
N TYR A 525 -13.80 -10.22 9.87
CA TYR A 525 -12.50 -10.18 9.20
C TYR A 525 -11.72 -8.93 9.57
N CYS A 526 -12.36 -7.74 9.44
CA CYS A 526 -11.70 -6.48 9.79
C CYS A 526 -11.30 -6.43 11.26
N PHE A 527 -12.17 -6.85 12.16
CA PHE A 527 -11.84 -6.81 13.59
C PHE A 527 -10.81 -7.90 13.99
N THR A 528 -10.76 -9.05 13.32
CA THR A 528 -9.72 -10.08 13.49
C THR A 528 -8.38 -9.59 12.94
N ASN A 529 -8.42 -8.79 11.90
CA ASN A 529 -7.29 -8.09 11.30
C ASN A 529 -6.06 -9.01 11.04
N PRO A 530 -6.18 -10.04 10.21
CA PRO A 530 -5.12 -11.03 10.01
C PRO A 530 -3.84 -10.44 9.42
N ASN A 531 -3.96 -9.34 8.67
CA ASN A 531 -2.84 -8.63 8.04
C ASN A 531 -2.26 -7.50 8.91
N SER A 532 -2.79 -7.28 10.12
CA SER A 532 -2.31 -6.27 11.08
C SER A 532 -2.33 -4.83 10.54
N PHE A 533 -3.28 -4.48 9.68
CA PHE A 533 -3.46 -3.11 9.20
C PHE A 533 -3.84 -2.16 10.35
N LEU A 534 -3.36 -0.92 10.27
CA LEU A 534 -3.78 0.10 11.21
C LEU A 534 -5.25 0.46 10.94
N GLY A 535 -6.02 0.63 12.00
CA GLY A 535 -7.41 1.06 11.88
C GLY A 535 -8.43 -0.06 11.99
N TYR A 536 -8.18 -1.22 11.43
CA TYR A 536 -9.09 -2.34 11.45
C TYR A 536 -9.50 -2.71 12.88
N SER A 537 -10.81 -2.63 13.17
CA SER A 537 -11.36 -2.88 14.50
C SER A 537 -12.87 -3.16 14.44
N LYS A 538 -13.49 -3.41 15.60
CA LYS A 538 -14.95 -3.58 15.71
C LYS A 538 -15.76 -2.35 15.28
N VAL A 539 -15.16 -1.17 15.31
CA VAL A 539 -15.81 0.11 14.97
C VAL A 539 -15.25 0.73 13.68
N CYS A 540 -14.22 0.14 13.11
CA CYS A 540 -13.59 0.61 11.86
C CYS A 540 -13.44 -0.58 10.92
N TRP A 541 -14.38 -0.72 9.99
CA TRP A 541 -14.52 -1.86 9.10
C TRP A 541 -15.26 -1.48 7.83
N GLY A 542 -15.21 -2.34 6.84
CA GLY A 542 -15.94 -2.19 5.58
C GLY A 542 -15.01 -2.35 4.37
N LEU A 543 -15.07 -3.53 3.74
CA LEU A 543 -14.33 -3.83 2.51
C LEU A 543 -15.31 -3.92 1.36
N THR A 544 -15.16 -3.03 0.39
CA THR A 544 -15.93 -2.98 -0.85
C THR A 544 -15.09 -2.33 -1.96
N ALA A 545 -15.66 -2.13 -3.14
CA ALA A 545 -14.99 -1.37 -4.18
C ALA A 545 -14.85 0.08 -3.75
N SER A 546 -13.69 0.67 -3.97
CA SER A 546 -13.38 2.07 -3.64
C SER A 546 -12.07 2.54 -4.26
N ASP A 547 -11.82 3.84 -4.18
CA ASP A 547 -10.49 4.39 -4.40
C ASP A 547 -9.50 3.84 -3.36
N ASN A 548 -8.23 3.85 -3.70
CA ASN A 548 -7.12 3.47 -2.85
C ASN A 548 -5.85 4.25 -3.25
N PRO A 549 -4.74 4.19 -2.50
CA PRO A 549 -3.53 4.95 -2.82
C PRO A 549 -2.93 4.71 -4.21
N TRP A 550 -3.34 3.64 -4.88
CA TRP A 550 -2.78 3.21 -6.18
C TRP A 550 -3.80 3.22 -7.32
N GLY A 551 -5.05 3.61 -7.07
CA GLY A 551 -6.13 3.66 -8.06
C GLY A 551 -7.49 3.25 -7.48
N TYR A 552 -8.24 2.38 -8.15
CA TYR A 552 -9.54 1.84 -7.76
C TYR A 552 -9.50 0.32 -7.74
N ASN A 553 -10.10 -0.32 -6.71
CA ASN A 553 -10.12 -1.78 -6.60
C ASN A 553 -11.34 -2.27 -5.79
N ALA A 554 -11.86 -3.44 -6.16
CA ALA A 554 -12.86 -4.15 -5.39
C ALA A 554 -12.19 -4.93 -4.26
N GLN A 555 -12.24 -4.37 -3.04
CA GLN A 555 -11.62 -4.96 -1.87
C GLN A 555 -12.55 -5.93 -1.16
N SER A 556 -11.98 -6.98 -0.63
CA SER A 556 -12.68 -8.05 0.08
C SER A 556 -11.72 -8.75 1.04
N PRO A 557 -12.18 -9.66 1.90
CA PRO A 557 -11.26 -10.46 2.74
C PRO A 557 -10.21 -11.26 1.95
N THR A 558 -10.47 -11.58 0.69
CA THR A 558 -9.53 -12.28 -0.21
C THR A 558 -8.70 -11.34 -1.08
N ASN A 559 -9.00 -10.04 -1.09
CA ASN A 559 -8.31 -9.00 -1.85
C ASN A 559 -8.19 -7.73 -0.98
N ASP A 560 -7.47 -7.84 0.13
CA ASP A 560 -7.39 -6.82 1.18
C ASP A 560 -6.11 -6.00 1.04
N LEU A 561 -6.27 -4.72 0.73
CA LEU A 561 -5.19 -3.73 0.58
C LEU A 561 -4.98 -2.86 1.83
N GLY A 562 -5.74 -3.07 2.91
CA GLY A 562 -5.68 -2.24 4.13
C GLY A 562 -6.57 -0.99 4.07
N VAL A 563 -7.43 -0.89 3.07
CA VAL A 563 -8.33 0.25 2.85
C VAL A 563 -9.70 -0.02 3.47
N ILE A 564 -10.20 0.92 4.22
CA ILE A 564 -11.57 0.94 4.75
C ILE A 564 -12.42 1.90 3.92
N THR A 565 -13.61 1.43 3.55
CA THR A 565 -14.58 2.19 2.77
C THR A 565 -15.83 2.46 3.63
N PRO A 566 -16.09 3.70 4.04
CA PRO A 566 -17.24 4.03 4.89
C PRO A 566 -18.58 3.54 4.33
N SER A 567 -18.79 3.64 3.00
CA SER A 567 -20.03 3.20 2.35
C SER A 567 -20.35 1.73 2.64
N ALA A 568 -19.35 0.85 2.74
CA ALA A 568 -19.57 -0.56 3.04
C ALA A 568 -20.23 -0.79 4.39
N ALA A 569 -19.68 -0.19 5.45
CA ALA A 569 -20.20 -0.33 6.80
C ALA A 569 -21.52 0.41 7.00
N VAL A 570 -21.67 1.60 6.40
CA VAL A 570 -22.88 2.43 6.50
C VAL A 570 -24.05 1.77 5.78
N SER A 571 -23.83 1.28 4.55
CA SER A 571 -24.88 0.65 3.74
C SER A 571 -25.31 -0.72 4.26
N ALA A 572 -24.47 -1.38 5.09
CA ALA A 572 -24.84 -2.62 5.76
C ALA A 572 -25.81 -2.42 6.96
N ILE A 573 -26.24 -1.18 7.25
CA ILE A 573 -27.03 -0.85 8.45
C ILE A 573 -28.33 -1.63 8.55
N ALA A 574 -28.97 -1.97 7.43
CA ALA A 574 -30.18 -2.78 7.45
C ALA A 574 -29.91 -4.24 7.88
N TYR A 575 -28.71 -4.75 7.63
CA TYR A 575 -28.29 -6.12 7.92
C TYR A 575 -27.59 -6.26 9.28
N THR A 576 -26.80 -5.28 9.66
CA THR A 576 -25.96 -5.29 10.86
C THR A 576 -26.06 -3.95 11.61
N PRO A 577 -27.26 -3.59 12.14
CA PRO A 577 -27.53 -2.24 12.65
C PRO A 577 -26.59 -1.83 13.79
N GLU A 578 -26.24 -2.73 14.71
CA GLU A 578 -25.34 -2.41 15.82
C GLU A 578 -23.92 -2.12 15.33
N GLN A 579 -23.37 -3.00 14.48
CA GLN A 579 -22.00 -2.88 13.95
C GLN A 579 -21.88 -1.63 13.07
N SER A 580 -22.88 -1.39 12.22
CA SER A 580 -22.95 -0.22 11.33
C SER A 580 -23.08 1.08 12.11
N MET A 581 -23.97 1.18 13.10
CA MET A 581 -24.09 2.39 13.93
C MET A 581 -22.80 2.69 14.73
N ASN A 582 -22.12 1.66 15.21
CA ASN A 582 -20.84 1.84 15.89
C ASN A 582 -19.75 2.36 14.93
N ALA A 583 -19.74 1.89 13.68
CA ALA A 583 -18.83 2.40 12.64
C ALA A 583 -19.20 3.85 12.24
N ILE A 584 -20.48 4.15 12.03
CA ILE A 584 -20.97 5.51 11.72
C ILE A 584 -20.52 6.51 12.79
N ARG A 585 -20.72 6.19 14.07
CA ARG A 585 -20.29 7.06 15.17
C ARG A 585 -18.78 7.26 15.18
N PHE A 586 -18.01 6.19 14.93
CA PHE A 586 -16.56 6.27 14.86
C PHE A 586 -16.08 7.12 13.67
N PHE A 587 -16.62 6.90 12.49
CA PHE A 587 -16.26 7.66 11.29
C PHE A 587 -16.63 9.14 11.44
N TYR A 588 -17.78 9.44 12.00
CA TYR A 588 -18.24 10.82 12.14
C TYR A 588 -17.57 11.54 13.33
N TYR A 589 -17.61 10.96 14.54
CA TYR A 589 -17.13 11.66 15.74
C TYR A 589 -15.62 11.58 15.92
N THR A 590 -14.99 10.47 15.53
CA THR A 590 -13.56 10.28 15.77
C THR A 590 -12.70 10.64 14.57
N LEU A 591 -13.13 10.30 13.38
CA LEU A 591 -12.40 10.54 12.13
C LEU A 591 -13.02 11.64 11.27
N GLY A 592 -14.01 12.35 11.75
CA GLY A 592 -14.78 13.29 10.94
C GLY A 592 -13.98 14.46 10.37
N ASP A 593 -12.92 14.88 11.05
CA ASP A 593 -11.97 15.88 10.52
C ASP A 593 -11.20 15.41 9.26
N LYS A 594 -11.20 14.10 8.99
CA LYS A 594 -10.52 13.47 7.85
C LYS A 594 -11.49 12.82 6.85
N LEU A 595 -12.67 12.37 7.32
CA LEU A 595 -13.60 11.57 6.53
C LEU A 595 -14.90 12.27 6.17
N TRP A 596 -15.20 13.43 6.76
CA TRP A 596 -16.48 14.11 6.56
C TRP A 596 -16.31 15.42 5.81
N GLY A 597 -16.99 15.54 4.68
CA GLY A 597 -16.92 16.71 3.82
C GLY A 597 -18.29 17.21 3.35
N GLU A 598 -18.31 17.85 2.21
CA GLU A 598 -19.49 18.54 1.67
C GLU A 598 -20.68 17.60 1.44
N TYR A 599 -20.43 16.38 0.93
CA TYR A 599 -21.47 15.39 0.58
C TYR A 599 -21.48 14.19 1.54
N GLY A 600 -21.05 14.37 2.78
CA GLY A 600 -21.00 13.32 3.79
C GLY A 600 -19.63 12.64 3.84
N PHE A 601 -19.62 11.31 3.97
CA PHE A 601 -18.36 10.56 4.05
C PHE A 601 -17.63 10.53 2.70
N TYR A 602 -16.31 10.81 2.75
CA TYR A 602 -15.41 10.52 1.64
C TYR A 602 -15.32 9.03 1.38
N ASP A 603 -14.86 8.69 0.17
CA ASP A 603 -14.92 7.35 -0.37
C ASP A 603 -14.18 6.30 0.47
N ALA A 604 -12.90 6.52 0.78
CA ALA A 604 -12.08 5.51 1.44
C ALA A 604 -10.88 6.10 2.20
N PHE A 605 -10.22 5.26 3.02
CA PHE A 605 -8.99 5.64 3.72
C PHE A 605 -8.14 4.42 4.10
N ASP A 606 -6.82 4.64 4.18
CA ASP A 606 -5.84 3.68 4.68
C ASP A 606 -4.86 4.34 5.66
N PRO A 607 -5.09 4.23 6.96
CA PRO A 607 -4.20 4.81 7.97
C PRO A 607 -2.81 4.14 7.98
N SER A 608 -2.71 2.88 7.50
CA SER A 608 -1.44 2.15 7.46
C SER A 608 -0.42 2.80 6.55
N VAL A 609 -0.88 3.49 5.50
CA VAL A 609 -0.03 4.28 4.60
C VAL A 609 -0.22 5.78 4.77
N GLY A 610 -1.14 6.21 5.66
CA GLY A 610 -1.44 7.61 5.92
C GLY A 610 -2.21 8.29 4.78
N TRP A 611 -3.06 7.52 4.08
CA TRP A 611 -3.85 8.00 2.93
C TRP A 611 -5.33 8.16 3.30
N TRP A 612 -5.93 9.25 2.81
CA TRP A 612 -7.32 9.63 2.98
C TRP A 612 -7.84 10.13 1.64
N ALA A 613 -8.94 9.57 1.15
CA ALA A 613 -9.59 10.06 -0.06
C ALA A 613 -10.24 11.42 0.20
N ASP A 614 -10.31 12.24 -0.85
CA ASP A 614 -11.12 13.46 -0.95
C ASP A 614 -12.19 13.33 -2.04
N SER A 615 -12.39 12.11 -2.52
CA SER A 615 -13.35 11.75 -3.55
C SER A 615 -14.69 11.32 -2.99
N TYR A 616 -15.73 11.48 -3.82
CA TYR A 616 -17.07 10.92 -3.68
C TYR A 616 -17.41 10.26 -5.02
N LEU A 617 -17.92 9.04 -4.98
CA LEU A 617 -18.35 8.30 -6.15
C LEU A 617 -19.85 8.05 -6.08
N ALA A 618 -20.56 8.26 -7.19
CA ALA A 618 -22.02 8.07 -7.23
C ALA A 618 -22.43 6.65 -6.82
N ILE A 619 -21.65 5.65 -7.27
CA ILE A 619 -21.94 4.24 -7.01
C ILE A 619 -21.80 3.87 -5.54
N ASP A 620 -20.97 4.59 -4.77
CA ASP A 620 -20.74 4.38 -3.33
C ASP A 620 -21.65 5.25 -2.46
N GLN A 621 -22.01 6.44 -2.92
CA GLN A 621 -22.94 7.35 -2.23
C GLN A 621 -24.40 6.84 -2.28
N GLY A 622 -24.80 6.22 -3.38
CA GLY A 622 -26.17 5.69 -3.54
C GLY A 622 -26.59 4.69 -2.47
N PRO A 623 -25.80 3.63 -2.23
CA PRO A 623 -26.09 2.67 -1.17
C PRO A 623 -26.21 3.29 0.23
N ILE A 624 -25.42 4.34 0.54
CA ILE A 624 -25.52 5.03 1.85
C ILE A 624 -26.93 5.56 2.08
N ILE A 625 -27.42 6.42 1.19
CA ILE A 625 -28.72 7.07 1.38
C ILE A 625 -29.89 6.08 1.28
N CYS A 626 -29.84 5.13 0.33
CA CYS A 626 -30.91 4.17 0.09
C CYS A 626 -31.02 3.14 1.22
N MET A 627 -29.90 2.58 1.70
CA MET A 627 -29.94 1.55 2.75
C MET A 627 -30.23 2.14 4.13
N ILE A 628 -29.85 3.38 4.42
CA ILE A 628 -30.33 4.08 5.62
C ILE A 628 -31.86 4.24 5.55
N GLU A 629 -32.42 4.59 4.39
CA GLU A 629 -33.88 4.71 4.24
C GLU A 629 -34.57 3.36 4.43
N ASN A 630 -34.05 2.31 3.81
CA ASN A 630 -34.59 0.96 3.97
C ASN A 630 -34.50 0.47 5.42
N TYR A 631 -33.42 0.78 6.15
CA TYR A 631 -33.33 0.50 7.58
C TYR A 631 -34.38 1.23 8.39
N ARG A 632 -34.64 2.53 8.10
CA ARG A 632 -35.57 3.38 8.86
C ARG A 632 -37.04 3.09 8.59
N SER A 633 -37.40 2.80 7.34
CA SER A 633 -38.79 2.73 6.91
C SER A 633 -39.15 1.57 5.97
N GLY A 634 -38.14 0.98 5.28
CA GLY A 634 -38.38 0.02 4.21
C GLY A 634 -38.98 0.65 2.95
N LEU A 635 -38.96 1.97 2.80
CA LEU A 635 -39.68 2.69 1.75
C LEU A 635 -39.34 2.18 0.35
N LEU A 636 -38.04 2.14 -0.01
CA LEU A 636 -37.62 1.79 -1.37
C LEU A 636 -37.93 0.32 -1.67
N TRP A 637 -37.74 -0.57 -0.70
CA TRP A 637 -38.12 -1.98 -0.79
C TRP A 637 -39.62 -2.14 -1.03
N ASN A 638 -40.44 -1.45 -0.24
CA ASN A 638 -41.89 -1.53 -0.37
C ASN A 638 -42.37 -1.01 -1.74
N LEU A 639 -41.76 0.08 -2.23
CA LEU A 639 -42.09 0.64 -3.54
C LEU A 639 -41.73 -0.33 -4.67
N PHE A 640 -40.47 -0.76 -4.76
CA PHE A 640 -40.04 -1.68 -5.83
C PHE A 640 -40.87 -2.97 -5.84
N MET A 641 -41.08 -3.59 -4.67
CA MET A 641 -41.85 -4.82 -4.53
C MET A 641 -43.36 -4.65 -4.73
N SER A 642 -43.89 -3.43 -4.74
CA SER A 642 -45.28 -3.14 -5.06
C SER A 642 -45.57 -3.10 -6.56
N ASP A 643 -44.54 -3.05 -7.38
CA ASP A 643 -44.69 -2.99 -8.82
C ASP A 643 -45.37 -4.26 -9.36
N PRO A 644 -46.41 -4.13 -10.19
CA PRO A 644 -47.22 -5.27 -10.64
C PRO A 644 -46.46 -6.28 -11.50
N GLU A 645 -45.32 -5.90 -12.07
CA GLU A 645 -44.51 -6.74 -12.93
C GLU A 645 -43.39 -7.47 -12.17
N VAL A 646 -42.92 -6.91 -11.03
CA VAL A 646 -41.79 -7.46 -10.25
C VAL A 646 -42.12 -8.84 -9.67
N LYS A 647 -43.23 -8.97 -8.97
CA LYS A 647 -43.61 -10.25 -8.34
C LYS A 647 -43.82 -11.40 -9.36
N PRO A 648 -44.52 -11.18 -10.49
CA PRO A 648 -44.57 -12.18 -11.55
C PRO A 648 -43.18 -12.55 -12.12
N GLY A 649 -42.30 -11.58 -12.29
CA GLY A 649 -40.92 -11.81 -12.71
C GLY A 649 -40.16 -12.69 -11.73
N LEU A 650 -40.24 -12.39 -10.42
CA LEU A 650 -39.65 -13.20 -9.35
C LEU A 650 -40.20 -14.64 -9.35
N THR A 651 -41.52 -14.79 -9.42
CA THR A 651 -42.16 -16.11 -9.49
C THR A 651 -41.72 -16.92 -10.70
N LYS A 652 -41.57 -16.27 -11.88
CA LYS A 652 -41.05 -16.90 -13.10
C LYS A 652 -39.67 -17.48 -12.87
N LEU A 653 -38.79 -16.81 -12.14
CA LEU A 653 -37.45 -17.27 -11.83
C LEU A 653 -37.39 -18.26 -10.65
N GLY A 654 -38.51 -18.55 -10.00
CA GLY A 654 -38.61 -19.49 -8.88
C GLY A 654 -38.29 -18.90 -7.51
N PHE A 655 -38.36 -17.59 -7.37
CA PHE A 655 -38.25 -16.93 -6.07
C PHE A 655 -39.57 -16.99 -5.28
N THR A 656 -39.41 -17.05 -3.97
CA THR A 656 -40.45 -16.76 -2.96
C THR A 656 -40.12 -15.45 -2.26
N TYR A 657 -41.16 -14.67 -1.87
CA TYR A 657 -41.01 -13.32 -1.34
C TYR A 657 -42.15 -12.93 -0.39
#